data_d4a343fe6dc07f02dd031c3f663d001a
#
_entry.id   d4a343fe6dc07f02dd031c3f663d001a
#
_cell.length_a   1.000
_cell.length_b   1.000
_cell.length_c   1.000
_cell.angle_alpha   90.00
_cell.angle_beta   90.00
_cell.angle_gamma   90.00
#
_symmetry.space_group_name_H-M   'P 1'
#
loop_
_entity.id
_entity.type
_entity.pdbx_description
1 polymer ?
#
loop_
_entity_poly.entity_id
_entity_poly.type
_entity_poly.pdbx_seq_one_letter_code
_entity_poly.pdbx_strand_id
1 'polypeptide(L)'
;MALIGKIREKSGLLVTLIGVALFAFIMGDWQRITGVSEDQYGYGTVYGEKIDYAKYEEASNKFQEQDQQQFAQQQREYTAKDQEASMDKGWNYTVETIIFEKEYEALGIDVSQNEFEAYLYGTDGFTVMPDLAQSFADSATGMFNAKLLEKRIQEMEASSDANVQKQWEDSKKYYTDRRKQEKYFELITQGMYVTKLEAEEEYVAQKEVKNISFVVKRYAELSDDDVKVSDSELKAYYDEHKNDKKYENKSNSREVKYFDVLIQPSKRDSIAFNRTMKQLQTGFASSTNDSVFIMQNSDVKAYSSTKLATAVPEGNEKAQNLQSYPKSMDTIFKTAKVGQIVGPYDNKGNIVISKVIGFTPTRLKARHILLATNQSKDKKVIDAKQKTADSLVKLINKDNFGEFVTKFSDDKGSVPQGGLIDNFIEADMVPEFGAFVATKPIGAIGTVKTTYGIHIIEVLERDATTYPLLASVQKTFKPSQETIDGKESEVYNLLYKLESKISKKEDIKSKLELFDTIAFQAGYMVRPVSIMEESPRLFGFTTTFAEDKILKLAYDEEAKVGDLTTAPIKDKDKYVIAIVSSIREKGAPTFEDAEIVMKRDLIEEKKAQRFTNQMKKYKNINALAQGLKTQMMKAEVTFANPQITGAGYEPEVIGALYTGLKDGQRTLPLKGKMGVYVIRIDKTTKAPAVANYNAERDQLLSTLKSGVQGQALAGLKKKAEVMDNRRFLKAGIRR
;
A
#
# COMPACT_ATOMS: atom_id res chain seq x y z
N MET A 1 22.60 -38.33 41.60
CA MET A 1 23.30 -37.23 42.32
C MET A 1 24.78 -37.06 41.92
N ALA A 2 25.31 -37.87 41.00
CA ALA A 2 26.74 -37.75 40.59
C ALA A 2 27.02 -36.68 39.50
N LEU A 3 25.99 -36.20 38.78
CA LEU A 3 26.18 -35.23 37.70
C LEU A 3 26.33 -33.78 38.21
N ILE A 4 25.62 -33.45 39.28
CA ILE A 4 25.67 -32.11 39.90
C ILE A 4 26.98 -31.83 40.59
N GLY A 5 27.63 -32.87 41.16
CA GLY A 5 28.97 -32.76 41.77
C GLY A 5 30.07 -32.39 40.77
N LYS A 6 30.06 -33.00 39.58
CA LYS A 6 31.02 -32.71 38.49
C LYS A 6 30.87 -31.34 37.86
N ILE A 7 29.62 -30.80 37.86
CA ILE A 7 29.34 -29.43 37.39
C ILE A 7 29.86 -28.41 38.40
N ARG A 8 29.80 -28.71 39.70
CA ARG A 8 30.29 -27.83 40.78
C ARG A 8 31.82 -27.77 40.84
N GLU A 9 32.51 -28.87 40.54
CA GLU A 9 33.97 -28.92 40.44
C GLU A 9 34.53 -28.11 39.26
N LYS A 10 33.74 -27.97 38.19
CA LYS A 10 34.12 -27.20 37.01
C LYS A 10 33.39 -25.86 36.89
N SER A 11 32.78 -25.38 37.97
CA SER A 11 32.03 -24.11 37.96
C SER A 11 32.90 -22.90 37.58
N GLY A 12 34.19 -22.91 37.97
CA GLY A 12 35.17 -21.90 37.56
C GLY A 12 35.36 -21.87 36.02
N LEU A 13 35.48 -23.04 35.40
CA LEU A 13 35.64 -23.16 33.95
C LEU A 13 34.36 -22.73 33.20
N LEU A 14 33.18 -23.05 33.77
CA LEU A 14 31.90 -22.65 33.21
C LEU A 14 31.69 -21.12 33.29
N VAL A 15 32.03 -20.52 34.44
CA VAL A 15 31.97 -19.06 34.61
C VAL A 15 32.97 -18.34 33.70
N THR A 16 34.17 -18.92 33.53
CA THR A 16 35.16 -18.37 32.58
C THR A 16 34.66 -18.48 31.13
N LEU A 17 34.06 -19.61 30.73
CA LEU A 17 33.50 -19.80 29.40
C LEU A 17 32.32 -18.85 29.12
N ILE A 18 31.42 -18.68 30.08
CA ILE A 18 30.33 -17.72 30.02
C ILE A 18 30.87 -16.27 30.00
N GLY A 19 31.90 -15.99 30.82
CA GLY A 19 32.58 -14.70 30.83
C GLY A 19 33.26 -14.37 29.49
N VAL A 20 33.94 -15.35 28.88
CA VAL A 20 34.52 -15.19 27.53
C VAL A 20 33.46 -15.06 26.45
N ALA A 21 32.37 -15.81 26.53
CA ALA A 21 31.24 -15.68 25.58
C ALA A 21 30.54 -14.34 25.72
N LEU A 22 30.31 -13.87 26.95
CA LEU A 22 29.77 -12.53 27.22
C LEU A 22 30.75 -11.42 26.77
N PHE A 23 32.03 -11.61 27.02
CA PHE A 23 33.07 -10.68 26.59
C PHE A 23 33.17 -10.65 25.04
N ALA A 24 33.13 -11.81 24.38
CA ALA A 24 33.10 -11.90 22.93
C ALA A 24 31.80 -11.28 22.32
N PHE A 25 30.67 -11.44 23.01
CA PHE A 25 29.42 -10.81 22.65
C PHE A 25 29.48 -9.28 22.81
N ILE A 26 30.00 -8.80 23.94
CA ILE A 26 30.23 -7.37 24.21
C ILE A 26 31.29 -6.80 23.25
N MET A 27 32.35 -7.52 22.93
CA MET A 27 33.36 -7.11 21.95
C MET A 27 32.81 -7.13 20.52
N GLY A 28 31.88 -8.04 20.20
CA GLY A 28 31.16 -8.05 18.93
C GLY A 28 30.22 -6.85 18.79
N ASP A 29 29.59 -6.43 19.88
CA ASP A 29 28.75 -5.21 19.93
C ASP A 29 29.59 -3.93 20.16
N TRP A 30 30.82 -4.03 20.68
CA TRP A 30 31.68 -2.89 20.88
C TRP A 30 32.00 -2.13 19.59
N GLN A 31 32.16 -2.85 18.49
CA GLN A 31 32.31 -2.23 17.16
C GLN A 31 31.03 -1.50 16.70
N ARG A 32 29.86 -1.94 17.14
CA ARG A 32 28.59 -1.24 16.94
C ARG A 32 28.45 -0.01 17.84
N ILE A 33 28.95 -0.07 19.07
CA ILE A 33 28.82 0.99 20.08
C ILE A 33 29.87 2.08 19.86
N THR A 34 31.08 1.74 19.39
CA THR A 34 32.17 2.72 19.24
C THR A 34 32.18 3.47 17.91
N GLY A 35 31.31 3.09 16.97
CA GLY A 35 31.08 3.88 15.74
C GLY A 35 32.32 4.07 14.83
N VAL A 36 33.42 3.35 15.09
CA VAL A 36 34.64 3.47 14.27
C VAL A 36 34.58 2.42 13.16
N SER A 37 33.74 2.62 12.17
CA SER A 37 33.96 2.08 10.84
C SER A 37 34.29 3.25 9.92
N GLU A 38 35.40 3.17 9.23
CA GLU A 38 35.75 4.07 8.12
C GLU A 38 34.86 3.81 6.89
N ASP A 39 33.54 3.63 7.10
CA ASP A 39 32.58 3.52 6.02
C ASP A 39 32.46 4.90 5.35
N GLN A 40 32.80 4.97 4.07
CA GLN A 40 32.83 6.22 3.32
C GLN A 40 31.51 6.97 3.34
N TYR A 41 30.39 6.24 3.35
CA TYR A 41 29.05 6.82 3.25
C TYR A 41 28.26 6.85 4.57
N GLY A 42 28.75 6.22 5.65
CA GLY A 42 27.98 6.06 6.89
C GLY A 42 26.62 5.43 6.63
N TYR A 43 25.56 5.95 7.25
CA TYR A 43 24.18 5.54 6.97
C TYR A 43 23.66 6.04 5.62
N GLY A 44 24.30 7.05 5.05
CA GLY A 44 24.05 7.66 3.76
C GLY A 44 24.53 9.10 3.73
N THR A 45 24.49 9.71 2.54
CA THR A 45 24.94 11.07 2.33
C THR A 45 23.88 11.92 1.63
N VAL A 46 23.95 13.23 1.90
CA VAL A 46 23.18 14.28 1.22
C VAL A 46 24.15 15.41 0.90
N TYR A 47 24.26 15.83 -0.35
CA TYR A 47 25.28 16.77 -0.85
C TYR A 47 26.73 16.31 -0.56
N GLY A 48 26.98 15.01 -0.55
CA GLY A 48 28.28 14.43 -0.20
C GLY A 48 28.62 14.42 1.30
N GLU A 49 27.78 15.00 2.15
CA GLU A 49 27.95 15.01 3.61
C GLU A 49 27.22 13.85 4.26
N LYS A 50 27.87 13.18 5.22
CA LYS A 50 27.25 12.06 5.97
C LYS A 50 26.06 12.54 6.79
N ILE A 51 24.98 11.77 6.77
CA ILE A 51 23.83 12.01 7.64
C ILE A 51 24.21 11.67 9.08
N ASP A 52 23.89 12.59 9.99
CA ASP A 52 24.04 12.36 11.44
C ASP A 52 23.10 11.24 11.89
N TYR A 53 23.70 10.19 12.44
CA TYR A 53 22.97 9.02 12.92
C TYR A 53 21.92 9.39 13.97
N ALA A 54 22.26 10.28 14.92
CA ALA A 54 21.34 10.65 15.98
C ALA A 54 20.06 11.31 15.44
N LYS A 55 20.19 12.18 14.43
CA LYS A 55 19.01 12.80 13.77
C LYS A 55 18.16 11.78 13.04
N TYR A 56 18.79 10.84 12.34
CA TYR A 56 18.08 9.76 11.65
C TYR A 56 17.39 8.81 12.63
N GLU A 57 18.06 8.44 13.72
CA GLU A 57 17.52 7.56 14.75
C GLU A 57 16.32 8.20 15.46
N GLU A 58 16.43 9.46 15.84
CA GLU A 58 15.32 10.23 16.45
C GLU A 58 14.09 10.24 15.54
N ALA A 59 14.27 10.58 14.25
CA ALA A 59 13.19 10.57 13.28
C ALA A 59 12.59 9.18 13.11
N SER A 60 13.43 8.15 13.01
CA SER A 60 12.99 6.75 12.84
C SER A 60 12.18 6.25 14.03
N ASN A 61 12.65 6.52 15.25
CA ASN A 61 11.94 6.14 16.47
C ASN A 61 10.59 6.82 16.58
N LYS A 62 10.51 8.11 16.24
CA LYS A 62 9.24 8.85 16.20
C LYS A 62 8.21 8.20 15.29
N PHE A 63 8.60 7.84 14.06
CA PHE A 63 7.68 7.18 13.11
C PHE A 63 7.33 5.76 13.55
N GLN A 64 8.27 5.02 14.17
CA GLN A 64 7.98 3.69 14.71
C GLN A 64 6.93 3.76 15.83
N GLU A 65 7.06 4.70 16.78
CA GLU A 65 6.09 4.90 17.86
C GLU A 65 4.71 5.27 17.33
N GLN A 66 4.64 6.20 16.36
CA GLN A 66 3.39 6.61 15.72
C GLN A 66 2.71 5.44 15.00
N ASP A 67 3.45 4.70 14.19
CA ASP A 67 2.92 3.55 13.46
C ASP A 67 2.49 2.43 14.43
N GLN A 68 3.26 2.13 15.47
CA GLN A 68 2.88 1.15 16.50
C GLN A 68 1.56 1.53 17.19
N GLN A 69 1.38 2.78 17.55
CA GLN A 69 0.13 3.26 18.15
C GLN A 69 -1.04 3.14 17.17
N GLN A 70 -0.84 3.52 15.90
CA GLN A 70 -1.86 3.39 14.86
C GLN A 70 -2.26 1.93 14.62
N PHE A 71 -1.28 1.01 14.55
CA PHE A 71 -1.52 -0.41 14.36
C PHE A 71 -2.23 -1.04 15.57
N ALA A 72 -1.89 -0.62 16.79
CA ALA A 72 -2.56 -1.04 18.00
C ALA A 72 -4.05 -0.60 18.01
N GLN A 73 -4.35 0.63 17.59
CA GLN A 73 -5.72 1.11 17.44
C GLN A 73 -6.52 0.31 16.40
N GLN A 74 -5.85 -0.13 15.33
CA GLN A 74 -6.44 -0.97 14.27
C GLN A 74 -6.49 -2.47 14.66
N GLN A 75 -6.03 -2.84 15.85
CA GLN A 75 -5.88 -4.24 16.30
C GLN A 75 -5.06 -5.11 15.34
N ARG A 76 -4.08 -4.50 14.67
CA ARG A 76 -3.17 -5.15 13.72
C ARG A 76 -1.80 -5.33 14.36
N GLU A 77 -1.16 -6.48 14.09
CA GLU A 77 0.22 -6.75 14.51
C GLU A 77 1.20 -5.84 13.74
N TYR A 78 2.12 -5.22 14.48
CA TYR A 78 3.23 -4.45 13.93
C TYR A 78 4.42 -5.37 13.66
N THR A 79 4.65 -5.68 12.39
CA THR A 79 5.65 -6.65 11.94
C THR A 79 7.04 -6.02 11.72
N ALA A 80 8.08 -6.85 11.55
CA ALA A 80 9.42 -6.38 11.19
C ALA A 80 9.44 -5.57 9.87
N LYS A 81 8.56 -5.92 8.91
CA LYS A 81 8.43 -5.16 7.66
C LYS A 81 7.76 -3.80 7.87
N ASP A 82 6.80 -3.70 8.79
CA ASP A 82 6.19 -2.43 9.16
C ASP A 82 7.21 -1.54 9.89
N GLN A 83 8.06 -2.13 10.74
CA GLN A 83 9.18 -1.43 11.36
C GLN A 83 10.14 -0.84 10.31
N GLU A 84 10.51 -1.62 9.32
CA GLU A 84 11.37 -1.18 8.22
C GLU A 84 10.72 -0.02 7.43
N ALA A 85 9.43 -0.11 7.16
CA ALA A 85 8.68 0.98 6.53
C ALA A 85 8.66 2.26 7.37
N SER A 86 8.58 2.15 8.70
CA SER A 86 8.67 3.30 9.61
C SER A 86 10.08 3.91 9.62
N MET A 87 11.12 3.08 9.57
CA MET A 87 12.51 3.54 9.42
C MET A 87 12.74 4.25 8.07
N ASP A 88 12.09 3.80 6.99
CA ASP A 88 12.12 4.49 5.69
C ASP A 88 11.42 5.85 5.73
N LYS A 89 10.34 5.99 6.49
CA LYS A 89 9.71 7.30 6.75
C LYS A 89 10.68 8.24 7.48
N GLY A 90 11.36 7.74 8.52
CA GLY A 90 12.40 8.47 9.24
C GLY A 90 13.54 8.94 8.35
N TRP A 91 14.03 8.05 7.48
CA TRP A 91 15.05 8.37 6.50
C TRP A 91 14.61 9.48 5.53
N ASN A 92 13.45 9.31 4.91
CA ASN A 92 12.92 10.30 3.98
C ASN A 92 12.75 11.67 4.65
N TYR A 93 12.20 11.70 5.86
CA TYR A 93 12.05 12.91 6.64
C TYR A 93 13.41 13.60 6.92
N THR A 94 14.42 12.83 7.35
CA THR A 94 15.77 13.36 7.62
C THR A 94 16.42 13.95 6.36
N VAL A 95 16.36 13.21 5.24
CA VAL A 95 16.88 13.65 3.95
C VAL A 95 16.17 14.93 3.48
N GLU A 96 14.86 14.97 3.53
CA GLU A 96 14.06 16.13 3.12
C GLU A 96 14.33 17.34 4.01
N THR A 97 14.46 17.14 5.31
CA THR A 97 14.81 18.21 6.26
C THR A 97 16.16 18.84 5.90
N ILE A 98 17.20 18.03 5.66
CA ILE A 98 18.54 18.53 5.29
C ILE A 98 18.48 19.31 3.96
N ILE A 99 17.77 18.79 2.98
CA ILE A 99 17.62 19.43 1.68
C ILE A 99 16.92 20.78 1.81
N PHE A 100 15.78 20.81 2.51
CA PHE A 100 15.02 22.04 2.66
C PHE A 100 15.70 23.07 3.55
N GLU A 101 16.39 22.66 4.63
CA GLU A 101 17.17 23.58 5.47
C GLU A 101 18.22 24.31 4.61
N LYS A 102 18.92 23.62 3.73
CA LYS A 102 19.90 24.23 2.78
C LYS A 102 19.24 25.22 1.80
N GLU A 103 18.08 24.86 1.26
CA GLU A 103 17.34 25.74 0.34
C GLU A 103 16.76 26.97 1.09
N TYR A 104 16.28 26.79 2.33
CA TYR A 104 15.79 27.92 3.15
C TYR A 104 16.92 28.90 3.48
N GLU A 105 18.08 28.41 3.86
CA GLU A 105 19.25 29.24 4.11
C GLU A 105 19.67 30.00 2.84
N ALA A 106 19.77 29.30 1.70
CA ALA A 106 20.16 29.90 0.43
C ALA A 106 19.20 30.99 -0.06
N LEU A 107 17.90 30.87 0.25
CA LEU A 107 16.85 31.81 -0.17
C LEU A 107 16.49 32.83 0.89
N GLY A 108 17.03 32.73 2.10
CA GLY A 108 16.67 33.59 3.23
C GLY A 108 15.22 33.38 3.72
N ILE A 109 14.70 32.14 3.59
CA ILE A 109 13.34 31.80 4.04
C ILE A 109 13.36 31.57 5.55
N ASP A 110 12.67 32.44 6.28
CA ASP A 110 12.43 32.31 7.70
C ASP A 110 10.99 32.67 8.06
N VAL A 111 10.57 32.35 9.28
CA VAL A 111 9.23 32.64 9.83
C VAL A 111 9.40 33.49 11.08
N SER A 112 8.95 34.76 11.03
CA SER A 112 8.97 35.64 12.19
C SER A 112 7.93 35.20 13.21
N GLN A 113 8.09 35.64 14.47
CA GLN A 113 7.14 35.35 15.53
C GLN A 113 5.71 35.81 15.17
N ASN A 114 5.57 37.02 14.62
CA ASN A 114 4.26 37.52 14.19
C ASN A 114 3.63 36.68 13.07
N GLU A 115 4.45 36.25 12.10
CA GLU A 115 3.98 35.36 11.02
C GLU A 115 3.57 34.00 11.58
N PHE A 116 4.33 33.45 12.53
CA PHE A 116 4.01 32.19 13.18
C PHE A 116 2.66 32.26 13.92
N GLU A 117 2.44 33.32 14.70
CA GLU A 117 1.17 33.53 15.40
C GLU A 117 0.00 33.69 14.41
N ALA A 118 0.17 34.53 13.38
CA ALA A 118 -0.84 34.70 12.35
C ALA A 118 -1.20 33.40 11.64
N TYR A 119 -0.18 32.55 11.38
CA TYR A 119 -0.36 31.25 10.75
C TYR A 119 -1.11 30.25 11.66
N LEU A 120 -0.84 30.25 12.97
CA LEU A 120 -1.55 29.38 13.91
C LEU A 120 -3.02 29.79 14.10
N TYR A 121 -3.27 31.11 14.22
CA TYR A 121 -4.61 31.64 14.54
C TYR A 121 -5.46 31.93 13.30
N GLY A 122 -4.90 31.83 12.10
CA GLY A 122 -5.61 32.11 10.85
C GLY A 122 -5.94 33.60 10.70
N THR A 123 -5.04 34.47 11.11
CA THR A 123 -5.15 35.94 10.95
C THR A 123 -4.28 36.44 9.81
N ASP A 124 -4.35 37.72 9.48
CA ASP A 124 -3.52 38.37 8.44
C ASP A 124 -3.51 37.66 7.06
N GLY A 125 -4.66 37.08 6.70
CA GLY A 125 -4.84 36.40 5.40
C GLY A 125 -4.52 34.91 5.44
N PHE A 126 -4.08 34.36 6.56
CA PHE A 126 -3.91 32.91 6.72
C PHE A 126 -5.24 32.21 7.02
N THR A 127 -5.35 30.98 6.58
CA THR A 127 -6.45 30.09 6.96
C THR A 127 -5.93 29.11 8.02
N VAL A 128 -6.69 28.93 9.10
CA VAL A 128 -6.35 27.95 10.15
C VAL A 128 -6.20 26.57 9.55
N MET A 129 -5.15 25.86 9.94
CA MET A 129 -4.92 24.49 9.48
C MET A 129 -6.05 23.57 9.92
N PRO A 130 -6.48 22.62 9.06
CA PRO A 130 -7.60 21.73 9.34
C PRO A 130 -7.45 20.92 10.63
N ASP A 131 -6.25 20.48 10.97
CA ASP A 131 -5.94 19.76 12.19
C ASP A 131 -6.10 20.62 13.44
N LEU A 132 -5.65 21.89 13.42
CA LEU A 132 -5.90 22.84 14.49
C LEU A 132 -7.38 23.23 14.55
N ALA A 133 -8.01 23.49 13.42
CA ALA A 133 -9.41 23.82 13.36
C ALA A 133 -10.30 22.73 13.97
N GLN A 134 -9.99 21.47 13.72
CA GLN A 134 -10.70 20.33 14.28
C GLN A 134 -10.40 20.13 15.76
N SER A 135 -9.12 20.23 16.17
CA SER A 135 -8.70 19.98 17.55
C SER A 135 -9.18 21.05 18.53
N PHE A 136 -9.35 22.28 18.05
CA PHE A 136 -9.78 23.44 18.83
C PHE A 136 -11.13 23.98 18.37
N ALA A 137 -12.01 23.10 17.91
CA ALA A 137 -13.38 23.46 17.59
C ALA A 137 -14.21 23.66 18.86
N ASP A 138 -15.03 24.71 18.86
CA ASP A 138 -16.02 24.93 19.90
C ASP A 138 -17.09 23.83 19.88
N SER A 139 -17.36 23.22 21.01
CA SER A 139 -18.27 22.08 21.13
C SER A 139 -19.73 22.40 20.78
N ALA A 140 -20.13 23.66 20.84
CA ALA A 140 -21.50 24.09 20.55
C ALA A 140 -21.67 24.49 19.07
N THR A 141 -20.64 25.08 18.46
CA THR A 141 -20.72 25.62 17.09
C THR A 141 -19.98 24.79 16.04
N GLY A 142 -19.07 23.93 16.48
CA GLY A 142 -18.17 23.18 15.59
C GLY A 142 -17.11 24.05 14.87
N MET A 143 -17.04 25.35 15.18
CA MET A 143 -16.10 26.29 14.57
C MET A 143 -14.81 26.41 15.38
N PHE A 144 -13.70 26.71 14.69
CA PHE A 144 -12.41 26.96 15.35
C PHE A 144 -12.53 28.07 16.40
N ASN A 145 -11.98 27.82 17.58
CA ASN A 145 -11.96 28.78 18.71
C ASN A 145 -10.52 29.12 19.10
N ALA A 146 -10.05 30.27 18.62
CA ALA A 146 -8.69 30.77 18.88
C ALA A 146 -8.35 30.84 20.37
N LYS A 147 -9.34 31.16 21.24
CA LYS A 147 -9.11 31.23 22.69
C LYS A 147 -8.81 29.89 23.34
N LEU A 148 -9.37 28.80 22.79
CA LEU A 148 -9.05 27.45 23.26
C LEU A 148 -7.60 27.08 22.91
N LEU A 149 -7.17 27.40 21.69
CA LEU A 149 -5.77 27.21 21.26
C LEU A 149 -4.81 28.07 22.11
N GLU A 150 -5.11 29.37 22.28
CA GLU A 150 -4.31 30.29 23.09
C GLU A 150 -4.15 29.79 24.53
N LYS A 151 -5.26 29.42 25.18
CA LYS A 151 -5.23 28.82 26.50
C LYS A 151 -4.35 27.57 26.58
N ARG A 152 -4.47 26.70 25.58
CA ARG A 152 -3.65 25.47 25.54
C ARG A 152 -2.17 25.76 25.38
N ILE A 153 -1.80 26.73 24.55
CA ILE A 153 -0.42 27.18 24.39
C ILE A 153 0.12 27.74 25.72
N GLN A 154 -0.63 28.64 26.40
CA GLN A 154 -0.24 29.19 27.70
C GLN A 154 -0.07 28.11 28.77
N GLU A 155 -0.94 27.09 28.79
CA GLU A 155 -0.80 25.93 29.69
C GLU A 155 0.48 25.14 29.42
N MET A 156 0.83 24.94 28.15
CA MET A 156 2.05 24.22 27.78
C MET A 156 3.33 25.00 28.08
N GLU A 157 3.31 26.31 27.84
CA GLU A 157 4.43 27.22 28.14
C GLU A 157 4.67 27.39 29.64
N ALA A 158 3.60 27.43 30.42
CA ALA A 158 3.67 27.54 31.88
C ALA A 158 3.95 26.23 32.61
N SER A 159 3.95 25.10 31.88
CA SER A 159 4.15 23.78 32.49
C SER A 159 5.58 23.58 32.98
N SER A 160 5.72 23.03 34.17
CA SER A 160 7.01 22.59 34.72
C SER A 160 7.39 21.17 34.30
N ASP A 161 6.50 20.46 33.59
CA ASP A 161 6.76 19.11 33.07
C ASP A 161 7.60 19.19 31.79
N ALA A 162 8.79 18.65 31.84
CA ALA A 162 9.75 18.62 30.71
C ALA A 162 9.17 17.97 29.45
N ASN A 163 8.27 16.97 29.59
CA ASN A 163 7.64 16.33 28.45
C ASN A 163 6.63 17.27 27.77
N VAL A 164 5.86 18.03 28.55
CA VAL A 164 4.90 19.02 28.01
C VAL A 164 5.66 20.15 27.31
N GLN A 165 6.76 20.63 27.90
CA GLN A 165 7.61 21.64 27.27
C GLN A 165 8.20 21.14 25.97
N LYS A 166 8.75 19.92 25.96
CA LYS A 166 9.27 19.30 24.75
C LYS A 166 8.18 19.15 23.67
N GLN A 167 6.98 18.72 24.03
CA GLN A 167 5.86 18.60 23.11
C GLN A 167 5.50 19.96 22.47
N TRP A 168 5.58 21.05 23.24
CA TRP A 168 5.34 22.39 22.70
C TRP A 168 6.46 22.83 21.76
N GLU A 169 7.73 22.62 22.13
CA GLU A 169 8.86 22.92 21.24
C GLU A 169 8.79 22.13 19.93
N ASP A 170 8.47 20.85 20.00
CA ASP A 170 8.27 20.00 18.82
C ASP A 170 7.11 20.50 17.94
N SER A 171 6.04 20.97 18.56
CA SER A 171 4.90 21.57 17.85
C SER A 171 5.27 22.89 17.18
N LYS A 172 5.97 23.78 17.88
CA LYS A 172 6.50 25.02 17.30
C LYS A 172 7.39 24.74 16.09
N LYS A 173 8.32 23.80 16.25
CA LYS A 173 9.20 23.40 15.15
C LYS A 173 8.38 22.87 13.96
N TYR A 174 7.44 21.98 14.19
CA TYR A 174 6.57 21.39 13.15
C TYR A 174 5.83 22.48 12.35
N TYR A 175 5.16 23.43 13.02
CA TYR A 175 4.41 24.47 12.34
C TYR A 175 5.33 25.51 11.64
N THR A 176 6.48 25.80 12.23
CA THR A 176 7.50 26.66 11.61
C THR A 176 8.07 26.02 10.33
N ASP A 177 8.46 24.76 10.40
CA ASP A 177 9.02 24.04 9.24
C ASP A 177 7.97 23.91 8.14
N ARG A 178 6.72 23.61 8.49
CA ARG A 178 5.60 23.56 7.55
C ARG A 178 5.40 24.91 6.87
N ARG A 179 5.41 26.03 7.63
CA ARG A 179 5.28 27.35 7.03
C ARG A 179 6.46 27.72 6.11
N LYS A 180 7.69 27.37 6.50
CA LYS A 180 8.88 27.53 5.64
C LYS A 180 8.72 26.75 4.32
N GLN A 181 8.22 25.52 4.40
CA GLN A 181 7.97 24.70 3.22
C GLN A 181 6.87 25.31 2.33
N GLU A 182 5.79 25.80 2.90
CA GLU A 182 4.76 26.52 2.16
C GLU A 182 5.33 27.75 1.44
N LYS A 183 6.11 28.58 2.15
CA LYS A 183 6.80 29.75 1.53
C LYS A 183 7.67 29.35 0.36
N TYR A 184 8.44 28.26 0.51
CA TYR A 184 9.29 27.75 -0.56
C TYR A 184 8.48 27.38 -1.82
N PHE A 185 7.40 26.63 -1.64
CA PHE A 185 6.53 26.26 -2.74
C PHE A 185 5.69 27.41 -3.27
N GLU A 186 5.30 28.35 -2.43
CA GLU A 186 4.65 29.61 -2.83
C GLU A 186 5.56 30.43 -3.74
N LEU A 187 6.86 30.58 -3.43
CA LEU A 187 7.82 31.29 -4.28
C LEU A 187 7.90 30.64 -5.67
N ILE A 188 7.97 29.33 -5.75
CA ILE A 188 7.99 28.61 -7.04
C ILE A 188 6.67 28.81 -7.78
N THR A 189 5.53 28.62 -7.11
CA THR A 189 4.20 28.67 -7.73
C THR A 189 3.77 30.09 -8.12
N GLN A 190 4.22 31.10 -7.40
CA GLN A 190 3.99 32.53 -7.77
C GLN A 190 4.83 32.94 -8.99
N GLY A 191 5.99 32.34 -9.18
CA GLY A 191 6.80 32.53 -10.39
C GLY A 191 6.23 31.84 -11.63
N MET A 192 5.25 30.95 -11.48
CA MET A 192 4.63 30.25 -12.58
C MET A 192 3.53 31.07 -13.23
N TYR A 193 3.63 31.24 -14.52
CA TYR A 193 2.61 31.86 -15.32
C TYR A 193 2.44 31.14 -16.66
N VAL A 194 1.26 31.23 -17.22
CA VAL A 194 0.96 30.76 -18.58
C VAL A 194 0.64 31.99 -19.43
N THR A 195 1.36 32.13 -20.54
CA THR A 195 1.14 33.23 -21.46
C THR A 195 -0.16 33.05 -22.23
N LYS A 196 -0.66 34.17 -22.83
CA LYS A 196 -1.82 34.10 -23.69
C LYS A 196 -1.55 33.21 -24.93
N LEU A 197 -0.34 33.23 -25.46
CA LEU A 197 0.07 32.40 -26.60
C LEU A 197 0.03 30.91 -26.27
N GLU A 198 0.60 30.49 -25.12
CA GLU A 198 0.53 29.08 -24.68
C GLU A 198 -0.92 28.62 -24.49
N ALA A 199 -1.78 29.45 -23.91
CA ALA A 199 -3.19 29.13 -23.75
C ALA A 199 -3.92 29.03 -25.09
N GLU A 200 -3.59 29.92 -26.07
CA GLU A 200 -4.10 29.85 -27.43
C GLU A 200 -3.63 28.58 -28.16
N GLU A 201 -2.34 28.26 -28.06
CA GLU A 201 -1.75 27.05 -28.63
C GLU A 201 -2.41 25.79 -28.06
N GLU A 202 -2.62 25.72 -26.75
CA GLU A 202 -3.32 24.62 -26.08
C GLU A 202 -4.77 24.49 -26.57
N TYR A 203 -5.50 25.63 -26.67
CA TYR A 203 -6.84 25.63 -27.21
C TYR A 203 -6.87 25.10 -28.65
N VAL A 204 -5.97 25.60 -29.52
CA VAL A 204 -5.86 25.13 -30.90
C VAL A 204 -5.49 23.66 -30.96
N ALA A 205 -4.51 23.23 -30.14
CA ALA A 205 -4.08 21.84 -30.05
C ALA A 205 -5.22 20.86 -29.69
N GLN A 206 -6.14 21.30 -28.83
CA GLN A 206 -7.31 20.51 -28.43
C GLN A 206 -8.47 20.57 -29.42
N LYS A 207 -8.68 21.70 -30.06
CA LYS A 207 -9.92 22.00 -30.84
C LYS A 207 -9.75 21.94 -32.35
N GLU A 208 -8.52 22.12 -32.88
CA GLU A 208 -8.28 21.91 -34.29
C GLU A 208 -8.25 20.42 -34.60
N VAL A 209 -9.24 19.99 -35.40
CA VAL A 209 -9.41 18.58 -35.77
C VAL A 209 -8.96 18.38 -37.22
N LYS A 210 -8.10 17.39 -37.43
CA LYS A 210 -7.75 16.91 -38.77
C LYS A 210 -8.44 15.58 -39.02
N ASN A 211 -9.31 15.57 -40.05
CA ASN A 211 -9.85 14.34 -40.61
C ASN A 211 -8.78 13.77 -41.54
N ILE A 212 -8.35 12.57 -41.31
CA ILE A 212 -7.27 11.95 -42.06
C ILE A 212 -7.69 10.63 -42.69
N SER A 213 -7.14 10.37 -43.89
CA SER A 213 -7.06 9.01 -44.46
C SER A 213 -5.62 8.52 -44.37
N PHE A 214 -5.41 7.30 -43.88
CA PHE A 214 -4.07 6.78 -43.69
C PHE A 214 -3.93 5.33 -44.07
N VAL A 215 -2.71 4.95 -44.42
CA VAL A 215 -2.25 3.59 -44.63
C VAL A 215 -1.08 3.38 -43.70
N VAL A 216 -1.11 2.30 -42.90
CA VAL A 216 -0.02 1.88 -42.02
C VAL A 216 0.48 0.50 -42.43
N LYS A 217 1.79 0.33 -42.35
CA LYS A 217 2.46 -0.95 -42.43
C LYS A 217 3.09 -1.22 -41.08
N ARG A 218 2.49 -2.14 -40.30
CA ARG A 218 2.90 -2.40 -38.92
C ARG A 218 4.18 -3.24 -38.88
N TYR A 219 5.07 -2.96 -37.94
CA TYR A 219 6.31 -3.75 -37.73
C TYR A 219 6.00 -5.22 -37.44
N ALA A 220 4.90 -5.50 -36.75
CA ALA A 220 4.46 -6.86 -36.45
C ALA A 220 4.05 -7.70 -37.70
N GLU A 221 3.85 -7.07 -38.86
CA GLU A 221 3.55 -7.77 -40.12
C GLU A 221 4.80 -8.42 -40.74
N LEU A 222 5.97 -8.10 -40.24
CA LEU A 222 7.25 -8.71 -40.64
C LEU A 222 7.89 -9.37 -39.43
N SER A 223 8.15 -10.70 -39.51
CA SER A 223 8.83 -11.37 -38.42
C SER A 223 10.22 -10.79 -38.19
N ASP A 224 10.67 -10.79 -36.94
CA ASP A 224 12.04 -10.37 -36.58
C ASP A 224 13.07 -11.32 -37.26
N ASP A 225 12.74 -12.59 -37.43
CA ASP A 225 13.57 -13.58 -38.07
C ASP A 225 13.81 -13.32 -39.57
N ASP A 226 12.90 -12.56 -40.22
CA ASP A 226 13.04 -12.14 -41.63
C ASP A 226 13.96 -10.92 -41.81
N VAL A 227 14.45 -10.34 -40.69
CA VAL A 227 15.32 -9.15 -40.68
C VAL A 227 16.67 -9.54 -40.09
N LYS A 228 17.57 -9.90 -40.97
CA LYS A 228 18.93 -10.27 -40.55
C LYS A 228 19.71 -9.04 -40.05
N VAL A 229 20.29 -9.20 -38.88
CA VAL A 229 21.22 -8.24 -38.27
C VAL A 229 22.51 -8.99 -38.05
N SER A 230 23.61 -8.53 -38.68
CA SER A 230 24.94 -9.07 -38.44
C SER A 230 25.59 -8.42 -37.21
N ASP A 231 26.51 -9.11 -36.58
CA ASP A 231 27.24 -8.61 -35.43
C ASP A 231 28.01 -7.30 -35.75
N SER A 232 28.52 -7.15 -36.98
CA SER A 232 29.19 -5.94 -37.45
C SER A 232 28.20 -4.76 -37.52
N GLU A 233 26.98 -4.97 -38.00
CA GLU A 233 25.96 -3.93 -38.06
C GLU A 233 25.51 -3.52 -36.65
N LEU A 234 25.33 -4.49 -35.76
CA LEU A 234 24.95 -4.22 -34.39
C LEU A 234 26.04 -3.45 -33.64
N LYS A 235 27.31 -3.81 -33.87
CA LYS A 235 28.45 -3.07 -33.27
C LYS A 235 28.56 -1.66 -33.81
N ALA A 236 28.35 -1.45 -35.11
CA ALA A 236 28.32 -0.12 -35.69
C ALA A 236 27.16 0.72 -35.10
N TYR A 237 25.98 0.13 -34.97
CA TYR A 237 24.83 0.79 -34.35
C TYR A 237 25.10 1.16 -32.87
N TYR A 238 25.71 0.26 -32.12
CA TYR A 238 26.14 0.55 -30.74
C TYR A 238 27.15 1.72 -30.71
N ASP A 239 28.19 1.71 -31.52
CA ASP A 239 29.19 2.75 -31.52
C ASP A 239 28.61 4.14 -31.87
N GLU A 240 27.58 4.18 -32.74
CA GLU A 240 26.86 5.39 -33.10
C GLU A 240 25.91 5.90 -31.98
N HIS A 241 25.24 4.98 -31.28
CA HIS A 241 24.12 5.31 -30.41
C HIS A 241 24.38 5.14 -28.90
N LYS A 242 25.55 4.62 -28.48
CA LYS A 242 25.85 4.32 -27.06
C LYS A 242 25.74 5.52 -26.11
N ASN A 243 25.85 6.74 -26.66
CA ASN A 243 25.75 7.99 -25.90
C ASN A 243 24.36 8.63 -25.98
N ASP A 244 23.40 7.98 -26.65
CA ASP A 244 22.03 8.47 -26.68
C ASP A 244 21.38 8.30 -25.31
N LYS A 245 20.71 9.35 -24.82
CA LYS A 245 20.04 9.38 -23.48
C LYS A 245 19.11 8.20 -23.23
N LYS A 246 18.53 7.60 -24.31
CA LYS A 246 17.62 6.45 -24.19
C LYS A 246 18.33 5.16 -23.75
N TYR A 247 19.65 5.07 -23.95
CA TYR A 247 20.46 3.89 -23.58
C TYR A 247 21.31 4.11 -22.33
N GLU A 248 21.43 5.37 -21.89
CA GLU A 248 22.25 5.73 -20.75
C GLU A 248 21.78 5.03 -19.45
N ASN A 249 22.71 4.39 -18.77
CA ASN A 249 22.50 3.91 -17.40
C ASN A 249 22.40 5.13 -16.46
N LYS A 250 21.26 5.33 -15.85
CA LYS A 250 21.00 6.50 -15.00
C LYS A 250 21.75 6.47 -13.67
N SER A 251 22.15 5.27 -13.21
CA SER A 251 22.88 5.02 -11.96
C SER A 251 23.71 3.76 -12.06
N ASN A 252 24.69 3.65 -11.16
CA ASN A 252 25.35 2.38 -10.94
C ASN A 252 24.32 1.36 -10.48
N SER A 253 24.36 0.15 -11.05
CA SER A 253 23.43 -0.91 -10.68
C SER A 253 24.04 -2.29 -10.88
N ARG A 254 23.51 -3.25 -10.14
CA ARG A 254 23.82 -4.66 -10.33
C ARG A 254 22.53 -5.42 -10.60
N GLU A 255 22.58 -6.39 -11.52
CA GLU A 255 21.45 -7.25 -11.82
C GLU A 255 21.75 -8.66 -11.33
N VAL A 256 20.79 -9.23 -10.65
CA VAL A 256 20.83 -10.60 -10.18
C VAL A 256 19.68 -11.36 -10.82
N LYS A 257 19.97 -12.52 -11.45
CA LYS A 257 18.94 -13.48 -11.85
C LYS A 257 18.73 -14.46 -10.72
N TYR A 258 17.48 -14.77 -10.41
CA TYR A 258 17.14 -15.75 -9.38
C TYR A 258 15.94 -16.59 -9.77
N PHE A 259 15.81 -17.74 -9.14
CA PHE A 259 14.57 -18.52 -9.12
C PHE A 259 14.26 -18.96 -7.70
N ASP A 260 12.99 -19.18 -7.45
CA ASP A 260 12.47 -19.60 -6.14
C ASP A 260 11.87 -21.01 -6.20
N VAL A 261 12.12 -21.77 -5.15
CA VAL A 261 11.61 -23.12 -4.92
C VAL A 261 10.66 -23.07 -3.74
N LEU A 262 9.36 -23.14 -4.03
CA LEU A 262 8.32 -23.08 -3.02
C LEU A 262 8.32 -24.32 -2.11
N ILE A 263 8.15 -24.10 -0.81
CA ILE A 263 7.98 -25.14 0.20
C ILE A 263 6.48 -25.34 0.41
N GLN A 264 5.91 -26.27 -0.36
CA GLN A 264 4.50 -26.61 -0.26
C GLN A 264 4.31 -27.90 0.55
N PRO A 265 3.17 -28.05 1.27
CA PRO A 265 2.86 -29.30 1.94
C PRO A 265 2.81 -30.49 0.95
N SER A 266 3.43 -31.58 1.33
CA SER A 266 3.45 -32.81 0.55
C SER A 266 2.11 -33.55 0.62
N LYS A 267 1.96 -34.58 -0.23
CA LYS A 267 0.82 -35.52 -0.12
C LYS A 267 0.76 -36.20 1.27
N ARG A 268 1.92 -36.49 1.85
CA ARG A 268 2.02 -37.09 3.19
C ARG A 268 1.54 -36.11 4.26
N ASP A 269 1.90 -34.84 4.14
CA ASP A 269 1.42 -33.79 5.04
C ASP A 269 -0.10 -33.66 4.93
N SER A 270 -0.66 -33.73 3.73
CA SER A 270 -2.11 -33.66 3.52
C SER A 270 -2.83 -34.82 4.21
N ILE A 271 -2.29 -36.04 4.10
CA ILE A 271 -2.87 -37.22 4.77
C ILE A 271 -2.80 -37.08 6.29
N ALA A 272 -1.62 -36.66 6.83
CA ALA A 272 -1.43 -36.46 8.26
C ALA A 272 -2.35 -35.34 8.80
N PHE A 273 -2.44 -34.22 8.08
CA PHE A 273 -3.31 -33.11 8.42
C PHE A 273 -4.78 -33.52 8.44
N ASN A 274 -5.26 -34.23 7.41
CA ASN A 274 -6.64 -34.69 7.36
C ASN A 274 -6.96 -35.67 8.49
N ARG A 275 -6.02 -36.54 8.88
CA ARG A 275 -6.15 -37.41 10.07
C ARG A 275 -6.31 -36.58 11.33
N THR A 276 -5.46 -35.58 11.52
CA THR A 276 -5.52 -34.67 12.66
C THR A 276 -6.86 -33.93 12.71
N MET A 277 -7.33 -33.39 11.57
CA MET A 277 -8.61 -32.69 11.50
C MET A 277 -9.79 -33.60 11.86
N LYS A 278 -9.75 -34.88 11.42
CA LYS A 278 -10.77 -35.87 11.78
C LYS A 278 -10.77 -36.21 13.28
N GLN A 279 -9.58 -36.32 13.88
CA GLN A 279 -9.44 -36.53 15.33
C GLN A 279 -9.96 -35.33 16.11
N LEU A 280 -9.60 -34.10 15.68
CA LEU A 280 -10.10 -32.87 16.28
C LEU A 280 -11.64 -32.76 16.17
N GLN A 281 -12.20 -33.11 15.02
CA GLN A 281 -13.65 -33.11 14.82
C GLN A 281 -14.36 -34.03 15.80
N THR A 282 -13.85 -35.25 15.97
CA THR A 282 -14.41 -36.23 16.91
C THR A 282 -14.24 -35.78 18.35
N GLY A 283 -13.06 -35.34 18.74
CA GLY A 283 -12.76 -34.82 20.08
C GLY A 283 -13.60 -33.59 20.45
N PHE A 284 -13.77 -32.67 19.47
CA PHE A 284 -14.55 -31.46 19.69
C PHE A 284 -16.06 -31.76 19.86
N ALA A 285 -16.55 -32.74 19.13
CA ALA A 285 -17.94 -33.19 19.26
C ALA A 285 -18.26 -33.75 20.68
N SER A 286 -17.27 -34.44 21.29
CA SER A 286 -17.41 -35.02 22.63
C SER A 286 -16.95 -34.08 23.76
N SER A 287 -16.39 -32.89 23.43
CA SER A 287 -15.93 -31.95 24.44
C SER A 287 -17.05 -31.36 25.27
N THR A 288 -16.90 -31.39 26.59
CA THR A 288 -17.80 -30.76 27.56
C THR A 288 -17.43 -29.30 27.85
N ASN A 289 -16.19 -28.88 27.49
CA ASN A 289 -15.71 -27.52 27.66
C ASN A 289 -15.04 -27.05 26.36
N ASP A 290 -15.79 -26.36 25.52
CA ASP A 290 -15.36 -25.93 24.19
C ASP A 290 -14.23 -24.91 24.26
N SER A 291 -14.26 -24.02 25.27
CA SER A 291 -13.20 -23.00 25.43
C SER A 291 -11.85 -23.66 25.72
N VAL A 292 -11.78 -24.58 26.64
CA VAL A 292 -10.56 -25.33 26.98
C VAL A 292 -10.08 -26.13 25.77
N PHE A 293 -11.00 -26.80 25.07
CA PHE A 293 -10.65 -27.57 23.87
C PHE A 293 -10.01 -26.71 22.79
N ILE A 294 -10.61 -25.54 22.51
CA ILE A 294 -10.08 -24.59 21.53
C ILE A 294 -8.68 -24.07 21.94
N MET A 295 -8.54 -23.68 23.22
CA MET A 295 -7.25 -23.20 23.74
C MET A 295 -6.11 -24.21 23.58
N GLN A 296 -6.41 -25.49 23.73
CA GLN A 296 -5.43 -26.56 23.60
C GLN A 296 -5.12 -26.94 22.16
N ASN A 297 -6.11 -26.82 21.26
CA ASN A 297 -6.03 -27.43 19.94
C ASN A 297 -6.01 -26.44 18.78
N SER A 298 -6.39 -25.16 18.95
CA SER A 298 -6.40 -24.15 17.89
C SER A 298 -5.01 -23.50 17.71
N ASP A 299 -4.62 -23.26 16.49
CA ASP A 299 -3.39 -22.50 16.16
C ASP A 299 -3.63 -20.98 16.32
N VAL A 300 -4.86 -20.54 16.06
CA VAL A 300 -5.28 -19.14 16.24
C VAL A 300 -5.87 -18.99 17.63
N LYS A 301 -5.13 -18.38 18.54
CA LYS A 301 -5.51 -18.19 19.95
C LYS A 301 -6.45 -17.01 20.21
N ALA A 302 -7.17 -16.55 19.20
CA ALA A 302 -8.12 -15.42 19.32
C ALA A 302 -9.29 -15.67 20.28
N TYR A 303 -9.44 -16.90 20.78
CA TYR A 303 -10.46 -17.34 21.73
C TYR A 303 -10.01 -17.37 23.19
N SER A 304 -8.94 -16.69 23.52
CA SER A 304 -8.47 -16.60 24.93
C SER A 304 -9.41 -15.79 25.83
N SER A 305 -10.36 -15.06 25.27
CA SER A 305 -11.38 -14.34 26.05
C SER A 305 -12.67 -15.13 26.07
N THR A 306 -13.31 -15.15 27.21
CA THR A 306 -14.59 -15.79 27.56
C THR A 306 -15.81 -15.34 26.72
N LYS A 307 -15.60 -14.57 25.65
CA LYS A 307 -16.67 -14.14 24.75
C LYS A 307 -16.94 -15.21 23.70
N LEU A 308 -18.21 -15.59 23.58
CA LEU A 308 -18.72 -16.47 22.54
C LEU A 308 -18.24 -15.98 21.16
N ALA A 309 -17.65 -16.90 20.41
CA ALA A 309 -17.33 -16.61 19.01
C ALA A 309 -18.65 -16.50 18.24
N THR A 310 -18.90 -15.31 17.73
CA THR A 310 -20.04 -15.05 16.86
C THR A 310 -19.53 -14.89 15.44
N ALA A 311 -20.18 -15.52 14.49
CA ALA A 311 -19.77 -15.47 13.09
C ALA A 311 -20.96 -15.00 12.23
N VAL A 312 -20.66 -14.17 11.26
CA VAL A 312 -21.62 -13.65 10.30
C VAL A 312 -21.16 -13.90 8.88
N PRO A 313 -22.07 -14.01 7.91
CA PRO A 313 -21.72 -14.04 6.51
C PRO A 313 -20.93 -12.80 6.10
N GLU A 314 -19.95 -13.00 5.23
CA GLU A 314 -19.17 -11.89 4.66
C GLU A 314 -20.09 -10.90 3.94
N GLY A 315 -19.93 -9.60 4.22
CA GLY A 315 -20.73 -8.52 3.63
C GLY A 315 -22.03 -8.18 4.37
N ASN A 316 -22.28 -8.75 5.56
CA ASN A 316 -23.40 -8.35 6.39
C ASN A 316 -23.00 -7.30 7.45
N GLU A 317 -23.23 -6.03 7.13
CA GLU A 317 -22.84 -4.88 7.97
C GLU A 317 -23.69 -4.73 9.25
N LYS A 318 -24.86 -5.36 9.31
CA LYS A 318 -25.75 -5.29 10.49
C LYS A 318 -25.20 -6.04 11.71
N ALA A 319 -24.24 -6.90 11.51
CA ALA A 319 -23.65 -7.73 12.57
C ALA A 319 -22.24 -7.26 12.91
N GLN A 320 -22.12 -6.04 13.39
CA GLN A 320 -20.84 -5.47 13.86
C GLN A 320 -20.26 -6.32 15.01
N ASN A 321 -18.93 -6.51 14.98
CA ASN A 321 -18.16 -7.28 15.96
C ASN A 321 -18.35 -8.81 15.95
N LEU A 322 -18.87 -9.39 14.88
CA LEU A 322 -18.97 -10.83 14.72
C LEU A 322 -17.86 -11.36 13.81
N GLN A 323 -17.39 -12.58 14.07
CA GLN A 323 -16.41 -13.22 13.18
C GLN A 323 -17.07 -13.61 11.85
N SER A 324 -16.44 -13.25 10.73
CA SER A 324 -16.91 -13.67 9.41
C SER A 324 -16.55 -15.11 9.10
N TYR A 325 -17.41 -15.82 8.42
CA TYR A 325 -17.16 -17.11 7.80
C TYR A 325 -17.43 -17.03 6.27
N PRO A 326 -16.91 -17.98 5.46
CA PRO A 326 -17.12 -17.95 4.02
C PRO A 326 -18.61 -18.00 3.66
N LYS A 327 -19.02 -17.17 2.69
CA LYS A 327 -20.41 -17.10 2.24
C LYS A 327 -20.98 -18.48 1.81
N SER A 328 -20.13 -19.36 1.30
CA SER A 328 -20.49 -20.75 0.96
C SER A 328 -21.00 -21.58 2.14
N MET A 329 -20.64 -21.19 3.37
CA MET A 329 -21.06 -21.87 4.60
C MET A 329 -22.36 -21.32 5.19
N ASP A 330 -22.90 -20.23 4.67
CA ASP A 330 -24.05 -19.51 5.26
C ASP A 330 -25.29 -20.40 5.40
N THR A 331 -25.66 -21.10 4.35
CA THR A 331 -26.83 -22.02 4.38
C THR A 331 -26.63 -23.14 5.40
N ILE A 332 -25.39 -23.69 5.46
CA ILE A 332 -25.09 -24.79 6.40
C ILE A 332 -25.22 -24.32 7.84
N PHE A 333 -24.65 -23.17 8.17
CA PHE A 333 -24.71 -22.63 9.53
C PHE A 333 -26.12 -22.19 9.94
N LYS A 334 -26.90 -21.60 9.03
CA LYS A 334 -28.28 -21.19 9.30
C LYS A 334 -29.25 -22.37 9.59
N THR A 335 -28.93 -23.53 9.01
CA THR A 335 -29.78 -24.75 9.18
C THR A 335 -29.20 -25.73 10.20
N ALA A 336 -28.00 -25.46 10.73
CA ALA A 336 -27.33 -26.33 11.69
C ALA A 336 -28.07 -26.34 13.06
N LYS A 337 -27.95 -27.45 13.78
CA LYS A 337 -28.49 -27.57 15.15
C LYS A 337 -27.43 -27.15 16.17
N VAL A 338 -27.89 -26.68 17.34
CA VAL A 338 -26.99 -26.44 18.48
C VAL A 338 -26.31 -27.76 18.86
N GLY A 339 -25.01 -27.72 19.06
CA GLY A 339 -24.12 -28.86 19.28
C GLY A 339 -23.58 -29.49 18.00
N GLN A 340 -24.07 -29.12 16.83
CA GLN A 340 -23.62 -29.68 15.57
C GLN A 340 -22.20 -29.19 15.24
N ILE A 341 -21.31 -30.11 14.79
CA ILE A 341 -20.00 -29.81 14.26
C ILE A 341 -20.09 -29.59 12.75
N VAL A 342 -19.55 -28.48 12.27
CA VAL A 342 -19.48 -28.11 10.86
C VAL A 342 -18.04 -27.97 10.46
N GLY A 343 -17.66 -28.50 9.32
CA GLY A 343 -16.29 -28.47 8.80
C GLY A 343 -15.69 -29.88 8.65
N PRO A 344 -14.40 -29.96 8.26
CA PRO A 344 -13.50 -28.84 8.03
C PRO A 344 -13.85 -28.01 6.79
N TYR A 345 -13.62 -26.68 6.87
CA TYR A 345 -13.77 -25.74 5.76
C TYR A 345 -12.63 -24.72 5.77
N ASP A 346 -12.31 -24.16 4.61
CA ASP A 346 -11.31 -23.07 4.52
C ASP A 346 -11.94 -21.74 4.93
N ASN A 347 -11.23 -20.99 5.77
CA ASN A 347 -11.56 -19.63 6.14
C ASN A 347 -10.29 -18.79 6.12
N LYS A 348 -10.06 -18.07 5.04
CA LYS A 348 -8.90 -17.18 4.84
C LYS A 348 -7.55 -17.90 5.03
N GLY A 349 -7.44 -19.11 4.48
CA GLY A 349 -6.21 -19.91 4.52
C GLY A 349 -6.03 -20.75 5.79
N ASN A 350 -6.98 -20.69 6.73
CA ASN A 350 -7.05 -21.60 7.87
C ASN A 350 -8.14 -22.64 7.64
N ILE A 351 -7.86 -23.87 7.99
CA ILE A 351 -8.87 -24.95 7.97
C ILE A 351 -9.58 -24.97 9.34
N VAL A 352 -10.87 -24.78 9.31
CA VAL A 352 -11.69 -24.52 10.49
C VAL A 352 -12.70 -25.65 10.72
N ILE A 353 -12.87 -26.03 11.99
CA ILE A 353 -13.97 -26.86 12.47
C ILE A 353 -14.73 -26.04 13.49
N SER A 354 -16.03 -25.85 13.27
CA SER A 354 -16.88 -25.06 14.14
C SER A 354 -17.99 -25.91 14.78
N LYS A 355 -18.23 -25.67 16.05
CA LYS A 355 -19.38 -26.19 16.80
C LYS A 355 -20.38 -25.07 16.95
N VAL A 356 -21.64 -25.30 16.54
CA VAL A 356 -22.71 -24.33 16.73
C VAL A 356 -23.15 -24.40 18.20
N ILE A 357 -22.91 -23.33 18.95
CA ILE A 357 -23.21 -23.27 20.37
C ILE A 357 -24.51 -22.50 20.69
N GLY A 358 -25.09 -21.85 19.70
CA GLY A 358 -26.33 -21.09 19.81
C GLY A 358 -26.56 -20.23 18.57
N PHE A 359 -27.55 -19.35 18.69
CA PHE A 359 -27.85 -18.33 17.68
C PHE A 359 -28.05 -16.99 18.37
N THR A 360 -27.79 -15.90 17.64
CA THR A 360 -28.03 -14.55 18.15
C THR A 360 -29.52 -14.34 18.40
N PRO A 361 -29.90 -13.63 19.46
CA PRO A 361 -31.28 -13.26 19.70
C PRO A 361 -31.75 -12.24 18.64
N THR A 362 -33.08 -12.14 18.50
CA THR A 362 -33.75 -11.13 17.68
C THR A 362 -33.35 -9.74 18.13
N ARG A 363 -32.98 -8.87 17.18
CA ARG A 363 -32.73 -7.47 17.43
C ARG A 363 -34.01 -6.66 17.37
N LEU A 364 -34.12 -5.72 18.29
CA LEU A 364 -35.30 -4.92 18.50
C LEU A 364 -34.99 -3.44 18.34
N LYS A 365 -36.00 -2.68 17.90
CA LYS A 365 -35.95 -1.23 17.80
C LYS A 365 -37.26 -0.63 18.29
N ALA A 366 -37.17 0.33 19.15
CA ALA A 366 -38.33 0.99 19.74
C ALA A 366 -38.05 2.46 19.98
N ARG A 367 -39.09 3.24 20.26
CA ARG A 367 -38.95 4.55 20.89
C ARG A 367 -39.88 4.64 22.06
N HIS A 368 -39.51 5.45 23.05
CA HIS A 368 -40.26 5.54 24.27
C HIS A 368 -40.38 6.93 24.89
N ILE A 369 -41.34 7.12 25.75
CA ILE A 369 -41.48 8.24 26.66
C ILE A 369 -41.47 7.66 28.07
N LEU A 370 -40.56 8.10 28.91
CA LEU A 370 -40.49 7.71 30.32
C LEU A 370 -41.18 8.79 31.18
N LEU A 371 -42.17 8.36 31.95
CA LEU A 371 -42.73 9.15 33.04
C LEU A 371 -42.14 8.61 34.35
N ALA A 372 -41.03 9.16 34.79
CA ALA A 372 -40.26 8.63 35.92
C ALA A 372 -41.06 8.70 37.23
N THR A 373 -40.94 7.63 38.00
CA THR A 373 -41.48 7.58 39.37
C THR A 373 -40.40 7.70 40.42
N ASN A 374 -39.13 7.92 39.98
CA ASN A 374 -37.94 8.03 40.84
C ASN A 374 -37.85 6.85 41.83
N GLN A 375 -38.20 5.64 41.37
CA GLN A 375 -38.26 4.43 42.17
C GLN A 375 -39.20 4.50 43.40
N SER A 376 -40.13 5.44 43.39
CA SER A 376 -41.15 5.57 44.46
C SER A 376 -42.02 4.34 44.55
N LYS A 377 -42.23 3.85 45.79
CA LYS A 377 -43.17 2.79 46.10
C LYS A 377 -44.56 3.31 46.48
N ASP A 378 -44.71 4.67 46.54
CA ASP A 378 -46.03 5.26 46.84
C ASP A 378 -46.99 5.04 45.68
N LYS A 379 -48.05 4.29 46.00
CA LYS A 379 -49.08 3.94 45.02
C LYS A 379 -49.75 5.17 44.41
N LYS A 380 -49.89 6.29 45.16
CA LYS A 380 -50.51 7.50 44.63
C LYS A 380 -49.67 8.15 43.55
N VAL A 381 -48.32 8.14 43.70
CA VAL A 381 -47.40 8.66 42.69
C VAL A 381 -47.45 7.80 41.43
N ILE A 382 -47.42 6.50 41.59
CA ILE A 382 -47.45 5.53 40.46
C ILE A 382 -48.78 5.67 39.71
N ASP A 383 -49.92 5.68 40.43
CA ASP A 383 -51.25 5.78 39.82
C ASP A 383 -51.44 7.14 39.09
N ALA A 384 -50.87 8.21 39.61
CA ALA A 384 -50.92 9.52 38.96
C ALA A 384 -50.15 9.50 37.63
N LYS A 385 -48.91 8.94 37.62
CA LYS A 385 -48.09 8.78 36.36
C LYS A 385 -48.77 7.82 35.38
N GLN A 386 -49.42 6.75 35.87
CA GLN A 386 -50.17 5.84 35.01
C GLN A 386 -51.36 6.55 34.35
N LYS A 387 -52.16 7.34 35.10
CA LYS A 387 -53.25 8.14 34.51
C LYS A 387 -52.76 9.10 33.46
N THR A 388 -51.61 9.71 33.69
CA THR A 388 -50.96 10.61 32.71
C THR A 388 -50.58 9.84 31.45
N ALA A 389 -49.91 8.67 31.59
CA ALA A 389 -49.54 7.84 30.45
C ALA A 389 -50.79 7.35 29.65
N ASP A 390 -51.87 6.96 30.37
CA ASP A 390 -53.09 6.50 29.72
C ASP A 390 -53.81 7.63 28.97
N SER A 391 -53.65 8.87 29.40
CA SER A 391 -54.18 10.03 28.71
C SER A 391 -53.32 10.39 27.49
N LEU A 392 -52.00 10.34 27.62
CA LEU A 392 -51.06 10.64 26.54
C LEU A 392 -51.11 9.61 25.42
N VAL A 393 -51.22 8.32 25.76
CA VAL A 393 -51.28 7.24 24.78
C VAL A 393 -52.47 7.38 23.80
N LYS A 394 -53.57 8.00 24.24
CA LYS A 394 -54.75 8.25 23.39
C LYS A 394 -54.53 9.37 22.38
N LEU A 395 -53.55 10.24 22.60
CA LEU A 395 -53.22 11.39 21.77
C LEU A 395 -52.03 11.13 20.87
N ILE A 396 -51.20 10.14 21.22
CA ILE A 396 -49.97 9.80 20.55
C ILE A 396 -50.23 8.89 19.35
N ASN A 397 -49.61 9.22 18.24
CA ASN A 397 -49.52 8.36 17.07
C ASN A 397 -48.08 8.37 16.52
N LYS A 398 -47.81 7.60 15.48
CA LYS A 398 -46.46 7.47 14.88
C LYS A 398 -45.86 8.80 14.41
N ASP A 399 -46.70 9.78 14.01
CA ASP A 399 -46.23 11.02 13.40
C ASP A 399 -45.88 12.07 14.46
N ASN A 400 -46.59 12.10 15.60
CA ASN A 400 -46.40 13.08 16.68
C ASN A 400 -45.59 12.55 17.88
N PHE A 401 -45.20 11.27 17.90
CA PHE A 401 -44.52 10.64 19.04
C PHE A 401 -43.29 11.43 19.49
N GLY A 402 -42.45 11.90 18.56
CA GLY A 402 -41.23 12.68 18.88
C GLY A 402 -41.51 14.01 19.58
N GLU A 403 -42.63 14.67 19.26
CA GLU A 403 -43.02 15.91 19.95
C GLU A 403 -43.40 15.62 21.41
N PHE A 404 -44.10 14.49 21.64
CA PHE A 404 -44.46 14.08 22.98
C PHE A 404 -43.22 13.59 23.78
N VAL A 405 -42.23 12.97 23.15
CA VAL A 405 -40.92 12.66 23.78
C VAL A 405 -40.28 13.94 24.31
N THR A 406 -40.17 14.95 23.46
CA THR A 406 -39.56 16.23 23.85
C THR A 406 -40.29 16.91 24.98
N LYS A 407 -41.63 16.82 25.01
CA LYS A 407 -42.46 17.53 26.00
C LYS A 407 -42.59 16.76 27.34
N PHE A 408 -42.58 15.45 27.33
CA PHE A 408 -43.00 14.67 28.48
C PHE A 408 -41.99 13.61 28.96
N SER A 409 -40.97 13.28 28.18
CA SER A 409 -40.03 12.24 28.61
C SER A 409 -39.05 12.72 29.67
N ASP A 410 -38.97 11.97 30.74
CA ASP A 410 -37.96 12.16 31.80
C ASP A 410 -36.63 11.44 31.46
N ASP A 411 -36.58 10.60 30.39
CA ASP A 411 -35.33 10.01 29.88
C ASP A 411 -34.59 10.98 28.98
N LYS A 412 -33.74 11.82 29.60
CA LYS A 412 -32.97 12.84 28.90
C LYS A 412 -31.96 12.26 27.90
N GLY A 413 -31.57 10.99 28.06
CA GLY A 413 -30.59 10.33 27.17
C GLY A 413 -31.17 10.05 25.78
N SER A 414 -32.45 9.66 25.71
CA SER A 414 -33.11 9.33 24.41
C SER A 414 -33.88 10.49 23.80
N VAL A 415 -34.19 11.56 24.58
CA VAL A 415 -34.94 12.75 24.10
C VAL A 415 -34.33 13.36 22.83
N PRO A 416 -33.01 13.60 22.72
CA PRO A 416 -32.43 14.21 21.52
C PRO A 416 -32.65 13.39 20.25
N GLN A 417 -32.83 12.09 20.39
CA GLN A 417 -33.10 11.15 19.29
C GLN A 417 -34.59 10.78 19.17
N GLY A 418 -35.49 11.58 19.75
CA GLY A 418 -36.93 11.35 19.71
C GLY A 418 -37.39 10.11 20.49
N GLY A 419 -36.67 9.76 21.57
CA GLY A 419 -36.92 8.59 22.39
C GLY A 419 -36.48 7.25 21.82
N LEU A 420 -35.65 7.29 20.75
CA LEU A 420 -35.19 6.10 20.02
C LEU A 420 -34.24 5.25 20.86
N ILE A 421 -34.49 3.93 20.87
CA ILE A 421 -33.60 2.87 21.34
C ILE A 421 -33.45 1.91 20.16
N ASP A 422 -32.25 1.84 19.61
CA ASP A 422 -31.95 1.08 18.39
C ASP A 422 -31.07 -0.12 18.70
N ASN A 423 -31.21 -1.18 17.93
CA ASN A 423 -30.35 -2.36 17.90
C ASN A 423 -30.10 -3.04 19.27
N PHE A 424 -31.12 -3.19 20.09
CA PHE A 424 -31.05 -3.88 21.39
C PHE A 424 -31.68 -5.28 21.33
N ILE A 425 -31.36 -6.11 22.30
CA ILE A 425 -32.06 -7.41 22.51
C ILE A 425 -33.00 -7.33 23.73
N GLU A 426 -33.95 -8.25 23.82
CA GLU A 426 -34.92 -8.29 24.94
C GLU A 426 -34.22 -8.24 26.31
N ALA A 427 -33.11 -8.97 26.45
CA ALA A 427 -32.37 -9.07 27.71
C ALA A 427 -31.57 -7.79 28.09
N ASP A 428 -31.38 -6.84 27.15
CA ASP A 428 -30.70 -5.57 27.41
C ASP A 428 -31.60 -4.59 28.20
N MET A 429 -32.91 -4.87 28.23
CA MET A 429 -33.91 -4.01 28.84
C MET A 429 -34.48 -4.61 30.11
N VAL A 430 -35.11 -3.76 30.91
CA VAL A 430 -35.94 -4.29 32.02
C VAL A 430 -37.02 -5.22 31.47
N PRO A 431 -37.32 -6.33 32.17
CA PRO A 431 -38.12 -7.44 31.62
C PRO A 431 -39.43 -7.01 30.97
N GLU A 432 -40.13 -6.09 31.60
CA GLU A 432 -41.47 -5.66 31.15
C GLU A 432 -41.36 -4.82 29.84
N PHE A 433 -40.32 -4.02 29.70
CA PHE A 433 -40.04 -3.22 28.49
C PHE A 433 -39.62 -4.14 27.35
N GLY A 434 -38.62 -5.00 27.59
CA GLY A 434 -38.12 -5.96 26.61
C GLY A 434 -39.24 -6.87 26.08
N ALA A 435 -40.02 -7.46 26.97
CA ALA A 435 -41.15 -8.33 26.63
C ALA A 435 -42.22 -7.59 25.80
N PHE A 436 -42.51 -6.31 26.11
CA PHE A 436 -43.46 -5.55 25.31
C PHE A 436 -42.99 -5.40 23.87
N VAL A 437 -41.72 -4.96 23.65
CA VAL A 437 -41.18 -4.76 22.31
C VAL A 437 -41.00 -6.09 21.58
N ALA A 438 -40.64 -7.15 22.28
CA ALA A 438 -40.47 -8.48 21.69
C ALA A 438 -41.77 -9.11 21.22
N THR A 439 -42.90 -8.84 21.88
CA THR A 439 -44.17 -9.58 21.67
C THR A 439 -45.27 -8.78 20.96
N LYS A 440 -45.30 -7.44 21.13
CA LYS A 440 -46.36 -6.60 20.52
C LYS A 440 -46.11 -6.39 19.03
N PRO A 441 -47.15 -6.23 18.19
CA PRO A 441 -46.98 -5.97 16.77
C PRO A 441 -46.12 -4.74 16.49
N ILE A 442 -45.39 -4.73 15.36
CA ILE A 442 -44.68 -3.52 14.86
C ILE A 442 -45.72 -2.41 14.64
N GLY A 443 -45.40 -1.19 15.10
CA GLY A 443 -46.29 -0.03 15.11
C GLY A 443 -47.22 0.02 16.32
N ALA A 444 -47.23 -1.00 17.23
CA ALA A 444 -48.01 -0.93 18.44
C ALA A 444 -47.46 0.14 19.40
N ILE A 445 -48.37 0.99 19.92
CA ILE A 445 -48.11 1.96 20.97
C ILE A 445 -48.85 1.50 22.23
N GLY A 446 -48.18 1.48 23.38
CA GLY A 446 -48.78 1.06 24.63
C GLY A 446 -47.98 1.47 25.86
N THR A 447 -48.58 1.28 27.03
CA THR A 447 -47.96 1.62 28.31
C THR A 447 -47.41 0.39 29.01
N VAL A 448 -46.22 0.55 29.61
CA VAL A 448 -45.54 -0.49 30.39
C VAL A 448 -45.03 0.11 31.68
N LYS A 449 -45.28 -0.56 32.77
CA LYS A 449 -44.80 -0.20 34.10
C LYS A 449 -43.50 -0.94 34.37
N THR A 450 -42.44 -0.20 34.74
CA THR A 450 -41.14 -0.76 35.13
C THR A 450 -40.67 -0.19 36.46
N THR A 451 -39.51 -0.58 36.94
CA THR A 451 -38.87 -0.02 38.13
C THR A 451 -38.48 1.46 37.98
N TYR A 452 -38.33 1.95 36.77
CA TYR A 452 -37.97 3.36 36.47
C TYR A 452 -39.23 4.27 36.43
N GLY A 453 -40.37 3.72 36.07
CA GLY A 453 -41.59 4.50 35.93
C GLY A 453 -42.55 3.87 34.92
N ILE A 454 -43.45 4.71 34.38
CA ILE A 454 -44.37 4.31 33.33
C ILE A 454 -43.76 4.71 31.98
N HIS A 455 -43.60 3.74 31.10
CA HIS A 455 -43.13 3.97 29.74
C HIS A 455 -44.32 3.95 28.78
N ILE A 456 -44.36 4.85 27.82
CA ILE A 456 -45.14 4.76 26.60
C ILE A 456 -44.17 4.31 25.52
N ILE A 457 -44.40 3.15 24.93
CA ILE A 457 -43.47 2.51 23.99
C ILE A 457 -44.15 2.34 22.65
N GLU A 458 -43.44 2.68 21.57
CA GLU A 458 -43.79 2.26 20.20
C GLU A 458 -42.77 1.26 19.70
N VAL A 459 -43.26 0.14 19.17
CA VAL A 459 -42.46 -0.89 18.53
C VAL A 459 -42.18 -0.50 17.08
N LEU A 460 -40.90 -0.25 16.74
CA LEU A 460 -40.53 0.24 15.42
C LEU A 460 -40.10 -0.90 14.47
N GLU A 461 -39.26 -1.81 14.95
CA GLU A 461 -38.68 -2.84 14.11
C GLU A 461 -38.31 -4.07 14.92
N ARG A 462 -38.34 -5.23 14.26
CA ARG A 462 -37.86 -6.50 14.78
C ARG A 462 -37.06 -7.19 13.70
N ASP A 463 -35.73 -7.27 13.87
CA ASP A 463 -34.88 -8.07 13.00
C ASP A 463 -34.74 -9.48 13.54
N ALA A 464 -35.49 -10.38 12.95
CA ALA A 464 -35.49 -11.80 13.30
C ALA A 464 -34.34 -12.56 12.65
N THR A 465 -33.43 -11.90 11.95
CA THR A 465 -32.26 -12.52 11.35
C THR A 465 -31.37 -13.04 12.47
N THR A 466 -31.21 -14.35 12.55
CA THR A 466 -30.35 -15.00 13.54
C THR A 466 -29.02 -15.40 12.89
N TYR A 467 -27.94 -15.19 13.63
CA TYR A 467 -26.61 -15.61 13.25
C TYR A 467 -26.11 -16.71 14.18
N PRO A 468 -25.39 -17.72 13.64
CA PRO A 468 -24.86 -18.78 14.48
C PRO A 468 -23.78 -18.23 15.42
N LEU A 469 -23.81 -18.70 16.66
CA LEU A 469 -22.75 -18.53 17.63
C LEU A 469 -21.83 -19.74 17.51
N LEU A 470 -20.55 -19.52 17.20
CA LEU A 470 -19.60 -20.58 16.86
C LEU A 470 -18.45 -20.65 17.87
N ALA A 471 -18.17 -21.85 18.32
CA ALA A 471 -16.90 -22.21 18.91
C ALA A 471 -16.05 -22.88 17.82
N SER A 472 -14.85 -22.37 17.52
CA SER A 472 -14.11 -22.80 16.33
C SER A 472 -12.67 -23.16 16.66
N VAL A 473 -12.23 -24.32 16.19
CA VAL A 473 -10.82 -24.75 16.14
C VAL A 473 -10.28 -24.43 14.77
N GLN A 474 -9.21 -23.68 14.71
CA GLN A 474 -8.55 -23.25 13.46
C GLN A 474 -7.16 -23.87 13.37
N LYS A 475 -6.85 -24.49 12.25
CA LYS A 475 -5.55 -25.08 11.95
C LYS A 475 -5.00 -24.53 10.66
N THR A 476 -3.75 -24.10 10.68
CA THR A 476 -3.02 -23.69 9.47
C THR A 476 -2.40 -24.92 8.82
N PHE A 477 -2.70 -25.16 7.56
CA PHE A 477 -2.07 -26.25 6.82
C PHE A 477 -0.65 -25.84 6.38
N LYS A 478 0.35 -26.37 7.05
CA LYS A 478 1.77 -26.08 6.82
C LYS A 478 2.52 -27.35 6.44
N PRO A 479 3.63 -27.23 5.67
CA PRO A 479 4.52 -28.36 5.44
C PRO A 479 5.13 -28.86 6.74
N SER A 480 5.29 -30.17 6.88
CA SER A 480 6.02 -30.80 7.98
C SER A 480 7.51 -30.49 7.91
N GLN A 481 8.24 -30.68 9.02
CA GLN A 481 9.69 -30.55 9.04
C GLN A 481 10.35 -31.49 8.04
N GLU A 482 9.87 -32.73 7.91
CA GLU A 482 10.35 -33.70 6.91
C GLU A 482 10.22 -33.19 5.47
N THR A 483 9.10 -32.52 5.15
CA THR A 483 8.89 -31.89 3.82
C THR A 483 9.84 -30.71 3.62
N ILE A 484 10.05 -29.88 4.65
CA ILE A 484 10.98 -28.75 4.62
C ILE A 484 12.40 -29.25 4.38
N ASP A 485 12.87 -30.23 5.16
CA ASP A 485 14.22 -30.80 5.09
C ASP A 485 14.45 -31.51 3.74
N GLY A 486 13.42 -32.19 3.23
CA GLY A 486 13.44 -32.80 1.90
C GLY A 486 13.58 -31.77 0.79
N LYS A 487 12.85 -30.65 0.87
CA LYS A 487 12.98 -29.54 -0.09
C LYS A 487 14.32 -28.86 0.00
N GLU A 488 14.81 -28.64 1.20
CA GLU A 488 16.15 -28.07 1.43
C GLU A 488 17.22 -28.92 0.76
N SER A 489 17.18 -30.23 0.96
CA SER A 489 18.11 -31.19 0.34
C SER A 489 18.02 -31.17 -1.20
N GLU A 490 16.80 -31.06 -1.77
CA GLU A 490 16.57 -30.91 -3.20
C GLU A 490 17.27 -29.65 -3.74
N VAL A 491 17.11 -28.53 -3.04
CA VAL A 491 17.65 -27.23 -3.46
C VAL A 491 19.18 -27.20 -3.34
N TYR A 492 19.76 -27.81 -2.29
CA TYR A 492 21.22 -27.98 -2.19
C TYR A 492 21.78 -28.84 -3.33
N ASN A 493 21.12 -29.93 -3.71
CA ASN A 493 21.52 -30.74 -4.84
C ASN A 493 21.46 -29.97 -6.16
N LEU A 494 20.44 -29.09 -6.32
CA LEU A 494 20.32 -28.24 -7.48
C LEU A 494 21.42 -27.19 -7.55
N LEU A 495 21.73 -26.54 -6.41
CA LEU A 495 22.84 -25.60 -6.30
C LEU A 495 24.19 -26.27 -6.63
N TYR A 496 24.47 -27.41 -6.05
CA TYR A 496 25.68 -28.18 -6.37
C TYR A 496 25.80 -28.52 -7.86
N LYS A 497 24.68 -28.90 -8.49
CA LYS A 497 24.62 -29.15 -9.95
C LYS A 497 24.97 -27.89 -10.74
N LEU A 498 24.45 -26.72 -10.31
CA LEU A 498 24.75 -25.43 -10.91
C LEU A 498 26.23 -25.09 -10.77
N GLU A 499 26.77 -25.13 -9.54
CA GLU A 499 28.18 -24.84 -9.26
C GLU A 499 29.12 -25.71 -10.06
N SER A 500 28.89 -27.05 -10.06
CA SER A 500 29.74 -28.01 -10.77
C SER A 500 29.77 -27.83 -12.27
N LYS A 501 28.73 -27.27 -12.87
CA LYS A 501 28.63 -27.03 -14.31
C LYS A 501 29.07 -25.63 -14.72
N ILE A 502 28.69 -24.61 -13.93
CA ILE A 502 29.01 -23.20 -14.17
C ILE A 502 30.52 -22.95 -14.00
N SER A 503 31.14 -23.56 -12.99
CA SER A 503 32.59 -23.45 -12.76
C SER A 503 33.46 -23.96 -13.91
N LYS A 504 32.91 -24.82 -14.77
CA LYS A 504 33.61 -25.36 -15.99
C LYS A 504 33.47 -24.45 -17.21
N LYS A 505 32.72 -23.37 -17.12
CA LYS A 505 32.53 -22.39 -18.18
C LYS A 505 33.43 -21.20 -17.98
N GLU A 506 34.13 -20.78 -19.02
CA GLU A 506 35.00 -19.60 -18.97
C GLU A 506 34.22 -18.32 -19.29
N ASP A 507 33.35 -18.37 -20.31
CA ASP A 507 32.60 -17.21 -20.76
C ASP A 507 31.31 -16.97 -19.94
N ILE A 508 31.03 -15.70 -19.67
CA ILE A 508 29.90 -15.26 -18.84
C ILE A 508 28.57 -15.63 -19.45
N LYS A 509 28.40 -15.48 -20.76
CA LYS A 509 27.16 -15.79 -21.47
C LYS A 509 26.75 -17.25 -21.29
N SER A 510 27.71 -18.18 -21.48
CA SER A 510 27.47 -19.62 -21.24
C SER A 510 27.14 -19.92 -19.78
N LYS A 511 27.70 -19.20 -18.81
CA LYS A 511 27.35 -19.34 -17.38
C LYS A 511 25.89 -19.00 -17.14
N LEU A 512 25.46 -17.86 -17.65
CA LEU A 512 24.08 -17.36 -17.47
C LEU A 512 23.05 -18.23 -18.22
N GLU A 513 23.35 -18.61 -19.46
CA GLU A 513 22.49 -19.53 -20.24
C GLU A 513 22.36 -20.90 -19.56
N LEU A 514 23.41 -21.39 -18.94
CA LEU A 514 23.40 -22.65 -18.21
C LEU A 514 22.58 -22.56 -16.92
N PHE A 515 22.63 -21.42 -16.20
CA PHE A 515 21.78 -21.15 -15.05
C PHE A 515 20.31 -21.19 -15.45
N ASP A 516 19.93 -20.45 -16.52
CA ASP A 516 18.57 -20.42 -17.05
C ASP A 516 18.10 -21.81 -17.48
N THR A 517 18.96 -22.57 -18.19
CA THR A 517 18.64 -23.90 -18.69
C THR A 517 18.40 -24.89 -17.54
N ILE A 518 19.25 -24.91 -16.52
CA ILE A 518 19.12 -25.84 -15.39
C ILE A 518 17.89 -25.52 -14.57
N ALA A 519 17.61 -24.24 -14.33
CA ALA A 519 16.40 -23.81 -13.64
C ALA A 519 15.14 -24.22 -14.40
N PHE A 520 15.10 -23.98 -15.72
CA PHE A 520 13.98 -24.38 -16.59
C PHE A 520 13.77 -25.89 -16.62
N GLN A 521 14.84 -26.68 -16.74
CA GLN A 521 14.77 -28.16 -16.71
C GLN A 521 14.24 -28.68 -15.35
N ALA A 522 14.49 -27.96 -14.29
CA ALA A 522 13.98 -28.26 -12.95
C ALA A 522 12.55 -27.73 -12.71
N GLY A 523 11.95 -27.04 -13.69
CA GLY A 523 10.59 -26.51 -13.63
C GLY A 523 10.47 -25.14 -12.96
N TYR A 524 11.57 -24.40 -12.84
CA TYR A 524 11.60 -23.09 -12.18
C TYR A 524 11.76 -21.96 -13.19
N MET A 525 11.07 -20.84 -12.93
CA MET A 525 11.15 -19.63 -13.73
C MET A 525 12.23 -18.71 -13.16
N VAL A 526 13.19 -18.33 -13.99
CA VAL A 526 14.21 -17.34 -13.64
C VAL A 526 13.65 -15.94 -13.80
N ARG A 527 13.92 -15.07 -12.82
CA ARG A 527 13.51 -13.66 -12.79
C ARG A 527 14.72 -12.77 -12.55
N PRO A 528 14.84 -11.64 -13.24
CA PRO A 528 15.84 -10.65 -12.95
C PRO A 528 15.36 -9.71 -11.83
N VAL A 529 16.31 -9.20 -11.02
CA VAL A 529 16.12 -8.08 -10.13
C VAL A 529 17.30 -7.12 -10.30
N SER A 530 17.01 -5.86 -10.58
CA SER A 530 18.03 -4.79 -10.68
C SER A 530 18.09 -4.05 -9.35
N ILE A 531 19.31 -3.84 -8.84
CA ILE A 531 19.62 -3.22 -7.57
C ILE A 531 20.42 -1.95 -7.86
N MET A 532 19.85 -0.80 -7.57
CA MET A 532 20.51 0.50 -7.76
C MET A 532 21.39 0.81 -6.55
N GLU A 533 22.57 1.34 -6.81
CA GLU A 533 23.54 1.64 -5.79
C GLU A 533 23.12 2.79 -4.86
N GLU A 534 22.46 3.81 -5.40
CA GLU A 534 22.00 4.96 -4.61
C GLU A 534 20.83 4.61 -3.65
N SER A 535 20.06 3.58 -3.98
CA SER A 535 18.92 3.14 -3.16
C SER A 535 18.66 1.65 -3.40
N PRO A 536 19.35 0.75 -2.67
CA PRO A 536 19.31 -0.70 -2.91
C PRO A 536 18.02 -1.32 -2.40
N ARG A 537 16.95 -1.19 -3.17
CA ARG A 537 15.66 -1.83 -2.92
C ARG A 537 15.54 -3.10 -3.72
N LEU A 538 15.11 -4.18 -3.06
CA LEU A 538 14.86 -5.46 -3.69
C LEU A 538 13.36 -5.77 -3.67
N PHE A 539 12.87 -6.28 -4.80
CA PHE A 539 11.49 -6.72 -4.94
C PHE A 539 11.45 -8.22 -5.22
N GLY A 540 10.41 -8.90 -4.76
CA GLY A 540 10.22 -10.34 -4.99
C GLY A 540 10.67 -11.21 -3.82
N PHE A 541 11.25 -10.64 -2.77
CA PHE A 541 11.62 -11.32 -1.54
C PHE A 541 10.64 -10.99 -0.41
N THR A 542 10.50 -11.92 0.54
CA THR A 542 9.54 -11.79 1.64
C THR A 542 10.23 -11.38 2.94
N THR A 543 11.48 -11.79 3.11
CA THR A 543 12.25 -11.54 4.34
C THR A 543 13.44 -10.64 4.08
N THR A 544 13.75 -9.78 5.05
CA THR A 544 14.95 -8.93 5.00
C THR A 544 16.22 -9.76 4.97
N PHE A 545 16.22 -10.95 5.60
CA PHE A 545 17.34 -11.89 5.54
C PHE A 545 17.68 -12.30 4.09
N ALA A 546 16.65 -12.64 3.29
CA ALA A 546 16.87 -13.00 1.89
C ALA A 546 17.38 -11.80 1.07
N GLU A 547 16.79 -10.61 1.31
CA GLU A 547 17.23 -9.38 0.66
C GLU A 547 18.72 -9.07 0.98
N ASP A 548 19.12 -9.15 2.25
CA ASP A 548 20.49 -8.89 2.69
C ASP A 548 21.49 -9.90 2.07
N LYS A 549 21.10 -11.17 1.93
CA LYS A 549 21.93 -12.18 1.25
C LYS A 549 22.10 -11.94 -0.24
N ILE A 550 21.03 -11.52 -0.91
CA ILE A 550 21.10 -11.14 -2.34
C ILE A 550 21.91 -9.86 -2.52
N LEU A 551 21.72 -8.88 -1.62
CA LEU A 551 22.50 -7.65 -1.65
C LEU A 551 23.99 -7.94 -1.46
N LYS A 552 24.33 -8.82 -0.51
CA LYS A 552 25.72 -9.24 -0.29
C LYS A 552 26.28 -9.97 -1.51
N LEU A 553 25.54 -10.89 -2.12
CA LEU A 553 25.97 -11.55 -3.38
C LEU A 553 26.31 -10.53 -4.47
N ALA A 554 25.48 -9.48 -4.60
CA ALA A 554 25.61 -8.51 -5.67
C ALA A 554 26.73 -7.46 -5.43
N TYR A 555 26.96 -7.07 -4.17
CA TYR A 555 27.82 -5.92 -3.80
C TYR A 555 28.97 -6.28 -2.87
N ASP A 556 29.31 -7.57 -2.70
CA ASP A 556 30.59 -7.94 -2.08
C ASP A 556 31.75 -7.31 -2.87
N GLU A 557 32.84 -6.97 -2.19
CA GLU A 557 34.01 -6.32 -2.82
C GLU A 557 34.57 -7.11 -4.00
N GLU A 558 34.49 -8.44 -3.94
CA GLU A 558 34.98 -9.35 -4.98
C GLU A 558 33.89 -9.81 -5.97
N ALA A 559 32.64 -9.33 -5.84
CA ALA A 559 31.52 -9.79 -6.63
C ALA A 559 31.73 -9.60 -8.13
N LYS A 560 31.51 -10.65 -8.90
CA LYS A 560 31.67 -10.70 -10.36
C LYS A 560 30.42 -11.26 -11.02
N VAL A 561 30.24 -10.88 -12.27
CA VAL A 561 29.20 -11.50 -13.11
C VAL A 561 29.46 -13.01 -13.22
N GLY A 562 28.43 -13.81 -12.92
CA GLY A 562 28.52 -15.25 -12.88
C GLY A 562 28.67 -15.86 -11.47
N ASP A 563 28.80 -15.02 -10.44
CA ASP A 563 28.85 -15.49 -9.06
C ASP A 563 27.48 -16.00 -8.60
N LEU A 564 27.48 -17.18 -8.00
CA LEU A 564 26.31 -17.87 -7.46
C LEU A 564 26.16 -17.67 -5.97
N THR A 565 24.95 -17.79 -5.45
CA THR A 565 24.74 -17.98 -4.00
C THR A 565 25.52 -19.20 -3.50
N THR A 566 26.22 -19.06 -2.38
CA THR A 566 27.02 -20.16 -1.78
C THR A 566 26.18 -21.19 -1.03
N ALA A 567 24.94 -20.86 -0.72
CA ALA A 567 23.94 -21.71 -0.11
C ALA A 567 22.54 -21.27 -0.57
N PRO A 568 21.54 -22.17 -0.54
CA PRO A 568 20.16 -21.78 -0.76
C PRO A 568 19.72 -20.75 0.27
N ILE A 569 19.13 -19.64 -0.19
CA ILE A 569 18.66 -18.57 0.68
C ILE A 569 17.23 -18.88 1.11
N LYS A 570 16.98 -19.04 2.42
CA LYS A 570 15.64 -19.22 2.98
C LYS A 570 14.88 -17.90 2.93
N ASP A 571 13.72 -17.88 2.31
CA ASP A 571 12.83 -16.72 2.23
C ASP A 571 11.39 -17.12 2.59
N LYS A 572 11.09 -17.20 3.88
CA LYS A 572 9.82 -17.61 4.48
C LYS A 572 9.41 -19.02 4.06
N ASP A 573 8.60 -19.15 3.03
CA ASP A 573 8.01 -20.39 2.50
C ASP A 573 8.64 -20.87 1.20
N LYS A 574 9.83 -20.35 0.88
CA LYS A 574 10.59 -20.70 -0.33
C LYS A 574 12.09 -20.67 -0.08
N TYR A 575 12.84 -21.32 -0.94
CA TYR A 575 14.28 -21.17 -1.07
C TYR A 575 14.60 -20.43 -2.36
N VAL A 576 15.64 -19.63 -2.36
CA VAL A 576 16.11 -18.84 -3.50
C VAL A 576 17.52 -19.25 -3.86
N ILE A 577 17.80 -19.45 -5.14
CA ILE A 577 19.14 -19.55 -5.74
C ILE A 577 19.30 -18.41 -6.73
N ALA A 578 20.42 -17.72 -6.67
CA ALA A 578 20.65 -16.53 -7.46
C ALA A 578 22.07 -16.48 -8.07
N ILE A 579 22.22 -15.77 -9.18
CA ILE A 579 23.47 -15.51 -9.88
C ILE A 579 23.57 -14.02 -10.24
N VAL A 580 24.75 -13.42 -10.09
CA VAL A 580 25.01 -12.06 -10.57
C VAL A 580 25.01 -12.07 -12.10
N SER A 581 24.11 -11.34 -12.73
CA SER A 581 23.95 -11.36 -14.19
C SER A 581 24.55 -10.14 -14.91
N SER A 582 24.60 -8.99 -14.25
CA SER A 582 25.21 -7.79 -14.84
C SER A 582 25.70 -6.82 -13.74
N ILE A 583 26.75 -6.11 -14.04
CA ILE A 583 27.31 -4.99 -13.24
C ILE A 583 27.38 -3.81 -14.20
N ARG A 584 26.56 -2.77 -13.94
CA ARG A 584 26.44 -1.59 -14.81
C ARG A 584 26.91 -0.33 -14.10
N GLU A 585 27.76 0.40 -14.75
CA GLU A 585 28.18 1.74 -14.31
C GLU A 585 27.26 2.80 -14.92
N LYS A 586 27.12 3.93 -14.22
CA LYS A 586 26.38 5.10 -14.68
C LYS A 586 27.05 5.66 -15.94
N GLY A 587 26.24 6.03 -16.94
CA GLY A 587 26.72 6.58 -18.21
C GLY A 587 26.44 5.66 -19.39
N ALA A 588 27.31 5.66 -20.39
CA ALA A 588 27.12 4.83 -21.57
C ALA A 588 27.17 3.33 -21.19
N PRO A 589 26.22 2.52 -21.67
CA PRO A 589 26.22 1.09 -21.39
C PRO A 589 27.37 0.38 -22.10
N THR A 590 27.78 -0.78 -21.61
CA THR A 590 28.67 -1.68 -22.37
C THR A 590 27.93 -2.26 -23.59
N PHE A 591 28.68 -2.81 -24.54
CA PHE A 591 28.06 -3.47 -25.70
C PHE A 591 27.17 -4.62 -25.27
N GLU A 592 27.62 -5.42 -24.32
CA GLU A 592 26.91 -6.57 -23.77
C GLU A 592 25.58 -6.15 -23.10
N ASP A 593 25.59 -5.06 -22.34
CA ASP A 593 24.38 -4.54 -21.68
C ASP A 593 23.35 -3.98 -22.68
N ALA A 594 23.83 -3.38 -23.75
CA ALA A 594 23.01 -2.74 -24.78
C ALA A 594 22.54 -3.71 -25.88
N GLU A 595 23.22 -4.85 -26.05
CA GLU A 595 23.05 -5.77 -27.19
C GLU A 595 21.58 -6.09 -27.49
N ILE A 596 20.84 -6.54 -26.49
CA ILE A 596 19.45 -6.99 -26.68
C ILE A 596 18.55 -5.84 -27.10
N VAL A 597 18.68 -4.69 -26.42
CA VAL A 597 17.82 -3.52 -26.66
C VAL A 597 18.15 -2.90 -28.00
N MET A 598 19.45 -2.70 -28.29
CA MET A 598 19.92 -2.12 -29.56
C MET A 598 19.66 -3.03 -30.75
N LYS A 599 19.75 -4.34 -30.59
CA LYS A 599 19.39 -5.30 -31.65
C LYS A 599 17.92 -5.21 -32.02
N ARG A 600 17.05 -5.11 -31.02
CA ARG A 600 15.60 -4.91 -31.25
C ARG A 600 15.35 -3.58 -31.97
N ASP A 601 15.94 -2.49 -31.50
CA ASP A 601 15.77 -1.17 -32.09
C ASP A 601 16.33 -1.11 -33.53
N LEU A 602 17.45 -1.78 -33.80
CA LEU A 602 18.03 -1.92 -35.14
C LEU A 602 17.14 -2.76 -36.09
N ILE A 603 16.52 -3.84 -35.57
CA ILE A 603 15.54 -4.63 -36.32
C ILE A 603 14.33 -3.75 -36.68
N GLU A 604 13.78 -2.99 -35.74
CA GLU A 604 12.69 -2.06 -36.00
C GLU A 604 13.08 -0.99 -37.03
N GLU A 605 14.29 -0.47 -36.95
CA GLU A 605 14.77 0.51 -37.92
C GLU A 605 14.90 -0.06 -39.33
N LYS A 606 15.43 -1.26 -39.46
CA LYS A 606 15.49 -1.97 -40.75
C LYS A 606 14.09 -2.28 -41.30
N LYS A 607 13.13 -2.66 -40.43
CA LYS A 607 11.73 -2.82 -40.83
C LYS A 607 11.15 -1.51 -41.35
N ALA A 608 11.37 -0.41 -40.57
CA ALA A 608 10.91 0.93 -40.97
C ALA A 608 11.48 1.35 -42.31
N GLN A 609 12.78 1.14 -42.53
CA GLN A 609 13.46 1.46 -43.78
C GLN A 609 12.92 0.63 -44.97
N ARG A 610 12.70 -0.67 -44.76
CA ARG A 610 12.10 -1.56 -45.76
C ARG A 610 10.70 -1.11 -46.14
N PHE A 611 9.84 -0.81 -45.17
CA PHE A 611 8.48 -0.33 -45.40
C PHE A 611 8.46 1.06 -46.04
N THR A 612 9.32 1.97 -45.57
CA THR A 612 9.50 3.30 -46.20
C THR A 612 9.84 3.19 -47.68
N ASN A 613 10.80 2.32 -48.05
CA ASN A 613 11.22 2.11 -49.42
C ASN A 613 10.11 1.47 -50.29
N GLN A 614 9.29 0.60 -49.70
CA GLN A 614 8.11 0.04 -50.37
C GLN A 614 7.04 1.12 -50.62
N MET A 615 6.74 1.95 -49.62
CA MET A 615 5.67 2.96 -49.67
C MET A 615 6.05 4.16 -50.56
N LYS A 616 7.31 4.54 -50.66
CA LYS A 616 7.81 5.61 -51.54
C LYS A 616 7.52 5.36 -53.02
N LYS A 617 7.33 4.12 -53.46
CA LYS A 617 7.06 3.75 -54.84
C LYS A 617 5.68 4.27 -55.35
N TYR A 618 4.79 4.61 -54.43
CA TYR A 618 3.41 4.99 -54.78
C TYR A 618 3.19 6.50 -54.62
N LYS A 619 2.65 7.15 -55.67
CA LYS A 619 2.44 8.60 -55.69
C LYS A 619 1.18 9.05 -54.97
N ASN A 620 0.16 8.18 -54.82
CA ASN A 620 -1.06 8.51 -54.12
C ASN A 620 -1.44 7.40 -53.13
N ILE A 621 -2.29 7.75 -52.12
CA ILE A 621 -2.61 6.86 -51.00
C ILE A 621 -3.49 5.67 -51.42
N ASN A 622 -4.35 5.83 -52.45
CA ASN A 622 -5.20 4.75 -52.93
C ASN A 622 -4.36 3.68 -53.65
N ALA A 623 -3.44 4.10 -54.54
CA ALA A 623 -2.50 3.21 -55.19
C ALA A 623 -1.58 2.51 -54.18
N LEU A 624 -1.20 3.21 -53.10
CA LEU A 624 -0.45 2.66 -51.99
C LEU A 624 -1.23 1.54 -51.30
N ALA A 625 -2.49 1.80 -50.95
CA ALA A 625 -3.34 0.79 -50.26
C ALA A 625 -3.52 -0.46 -51.13
N GLN A 626 -3.81 -0.28 -52.44
CA GLN A 626 -3.95 -1.37 -53.38
C GLN A 626 -2.65 -2.16 -53.59
N GLY A 627 -1.53 -1.46 -53.78
CA GLY A 627 -0.25 -2.05 -54.04
C GLY A 627 0.34 -2.82 -52.86
N LEU A 628 0.03 -2.39 -51.63
CA LEU A 628 0.42 -3.08 -50.40
C LEU A 628 -0.65 -4.08 -49.89
N LYS A 629 -1.77 -4.23 -50.64
CA LYS A 629 -2.91 -5.07 -50.24
C LYS A 629 -3.39 -4.82 -48.82
N THR A 630 -3.49 -3.52 -48.42
CA THR A 630 -3.91 -3.10 -47.10
C THR A 630 -5.11 -2.14 -47.22
N GLN A 631 -5.84 -1.98 -46.13
CA GLN A 631 -6.97 -1.06 -46.09
C GLN A 631 -6.50 0.38 -45.81
N MET A 632 -7.10 1.31 -46.54
CA MET A 632 -7.04 2.72 -46.17
C MET A 632 -8.04 2.98 -45.07
N MET A 633 -7.54 3.45 -43.90
CA MET A 633 -8.33 3.78 -42.72
C MET A 633 -8.58 5.27 -42.61
N LYS A 634 -9.60 5.65 -41.85
CA LYS A 634 -9.92 7.05 -41.54
C LYS A 634 -9.92 7.27 -40.04
N ALA A 635 -9.47 8.43 -39.62
CA ALA A 635 -9.50 8.86 -38.24
C ALA A 635 -9.65 10.37 -38.12
N GLU A 636 -10.12 10.82 -36.98
CA GLU A 636 -10.06 12.20 -36.53
C GLU A 636 -8.95 12.30 -35.46
N VAL A 637 -8.10 13.32 -35.61
CA VAL A 637 -6.97 13.53 -34.72
C VAL A 637 -6.84 14.99 -34.33
N THR A 638 -6.36 15.22 -33.11
CA THR A 638 -5.98 16.55 -32.63
C THR A 638 -4.51 16.50 -32.20
N PHE A 639 -3.87 17.66 -32.15
CA PHE A 639 -2.47 17.73 -31.69
C PHE A 639 -2.31 17.33 -30.21
N ALA A 640 -3.26 17.78 -29.37
CA ALA A 640 -3.21 17.48 -27.93
C ALA A 640 -3.44 15.99 -27.61
N ASN A 641 -4.16 15.26 -28.46
CA ASN A 641 -4.38 13.82 -28.31
C ASN A 641 -3.87 13.05 -29.53
N PRO A 642 -2.58 12.67 -29.55
CA PRO A 642 -1.98 12.00 -30.69
C PRO A 642 -2.31 10.51 -30.79
N GLN A 643 -3.56 10.16 -30.50
CA GLN A 643 -4.12 8.82 -30.65
C GLN A 643 -4.80 8.67 -32.00
N ILE A 644 -4.31 7.76 -32.84
CA ILE A 644 -4.94 7.43 -34.12
C ILE A 644 -5.84 6.22 -33.93
N THR A 645 -7.13 6.36 -34.11
CA THR A 645 -8.07 5.24 -34.02
C THR A 645 -7.67 4.12 -34.98
N GLY A 646 -7.47 2.92 -34.45
CA GLY A 646 -7.01 1.75 -35.22
C GLY A 646 -5.50 1.65 -35.44
N ALA A 647 -4.69 2.60 -34.95
CA ALA A 647 -3.23 2.61 -35.13
C ALA A 647 -2.40 2.93 -33.88
N GLY A 648 -3.04 3.42 -32.79
CA GLY A 648 -2.36 3.63 -31.51
C GLY A 648 -1.88 5.07 -31.28
N TYR A 649 -1.03 5.21 -30.24
CA TYR A 649 -0.46 6.49 -29.82
C TYR A 649 0.79 6.83 -30.62
N GLU A 650 0.68 7.81 -31.52
CA GLU A 650 1.70 8.14 -32.53
C GLU A 650 2.02 9.65 -32.55
N PRO A 651 2.65 10.21 -31.51
CA PRO A 651 2.87 11.66 -31.39
C PRO A 651 3.73 12.23 -32.50
N GLU A 652 4.79 11.53 -32.93
CA GLU A 652 5.68 11.98 -33.99
C GLU A 652 4.95 12.04 -35.36
N VAL A 653 4.13 11.04 -35.62
CA VAL A 653 3.31 10.96 -36.83
C VAL A 653 2.26 12.06 -36.86
N ILE A 654 1.58 12.29 -35.75
CA ILE A 654 0.60 13.37 -35.61
C ILE A 654 1.28 14.73 -35.70
N GLY A 655 2.43 14.94 -34.98
CA GLY A 655 3.18 16.18 -35.06
C GLY A 655 3.51 16.59 -36.49
N ALA A 656 3.92 15.62 -37.33
CA ALA A 656 4.24 15.88 -38.73
C ALA A 656 3.01 16.42 -39.55
N LEU A 657 1.78 16.17 -39.13
CA LEU A 657 0.58 16.69 -39.81
C LEU A 657 0.39 18.19 -39.56
N TYR A 658 0.97 18.75 -38.52
CA TYR A 658 0.85 20.15 -38.13
C TYR A 658 2.00 21.02 -38.61
N THR A 659 2.95 20.46 -39.39
CA THR A 659 4.11 21.18 -39.93
C THR A 659 3.84 21.87 -41.31
N GLY A 660 2.59 22.31 -41.56
CA GLY A 660 2.26 23.09 -42.74
C GLY A 660 1.60 22.31 -43.89
N LEU A 661 1.27 21.04 -43.68
CA LEU A 661 0.47 20.27 -44.66
C LEU A 661 -0.95 20.83 -44.82
N LYS A 662 -1.39 20.93 -46.07
CA LYS A 662 -2.73 21.43 -46.43
C LYS A 662 -3.70 20.29 -46.72
N ASP A 663 -4.99 20.59 -46.68
CA ASP A 663 -6.05 19.66 -47.08
C ASP A 663 -5.80 19.10 -48.48
N GLY A 664 -6.03 17.81 -48.66
CA GLY A 664 -5.72 17.05 -49.86
C GLY A 664 -4.26 16.59 -50.01
N GLN A 665 -3.35 17.17 -49.27
CA GLN A 665 -1.93 16.77 -49.31
C GLN A 665 -1.67 15.52 -48.45
N ARG A 666 -0.69 14.74 -48.88
CA ARG A 666 -0.24 13.56 -48.16
C ARG A 666 1.18 13.74 -47.64
N THR A 667 1.51 13.01 -46.61
CA THR A 667 2.87 12.88 -46.08
C THR A 667 3.75 12.02 -46.99
N LEU A 668 5.05 12.18 -46.88
CA LEU A 668 5.98 11.09 -47.17
C LEU A 668 5.77 9.96 -46.13
N PRO A 669 6.33 8.75 -46.34
CA PRO A 669 6.31 7.74 -45.31
C PRO A 669 6.94 8.24 -44.00
N LEU A 670 6.17 8.18 -42.94
CA LEU A 670 6.55 8.61 -41.60
C LEU A 670 6.79 7.38 -40.72
N LYS A 671 7.92 7.33 -40.04
CA LYS A 671 8.20 6.33 -39.03
C LYS A 671 7.39 6.67 -37.77
N GLY A 672 6.58 5.73 -37.31
CA GLY A 672 5.87 5.81 -36.04
C GLY A 672 6.31 4.70 -35.10
N LYS A 673 5.69 4.62 -33.91
CA LYS A 673 5.99 3.60 -32.91
C LYS A 673 5.53 2.21 -33.32
N MET A 674 4.37 2.08 -33.97
CA MET A 674 3.80 0.80 -34.34
C MET A 674 4.12 0.38 -35.79
N GLY A 675 4.61 1.30 -36.63
CA GLY A 675 4.84 1.02 -38.04
C GLY A 675 5.20 2.27 -38.84
N VAL A 676 5.14 2.15 -40.18
CA VAL A 676 5.34 3.26 -41.09
C VAL A 676 4.00 3.71 -41.67
N TYR A 677 3.78 5.00 -41.67
CA TYR A 677 2.52 5.63 -42.02
C TYR A 677 2.64 6.51 -43.28
N VAL A 678 1.64 6.49 -44.12
CA VAL A 678 1.39 7.57 -45.10
C VAL A 678 -0.02 8.09 -44.86
N ILE A 679 -0.11 9.38 -44.61
CA ILE A 679 -1.35 10.05 -44.21
C ILE A 679 -1.68 11.12 -45.19
N ARG A 680 -2.95 11.27 -45.55
CA ARG A 680 -3.51 12.39 -46.27
C ARG A 680 -4.46 13.15 -45.36
N ILE A 681 -4.32 14.45 -45.32
CA ILE A 681 -5.31 15.32 -44.65
C ILE A 681 -6.49 15.44 -45.57
N ASP A 682 -7.64 14.94 -45.19
CA ASP A 682 -8.86 15.03 -45.96
C ASP A 682 -9.55 16.41 -45.73
N LYS A 683 -9.57 16.85 -44.47
CA LYS A 683 -10.14 18.15 -44.06
C LYS A 683 -9.57 18.61 -42.74
N THR A 684 -9.24 19.86 -42.64
CA THR A 684 -8.89 20.54 -41.40
C THR A 684 -10.07 21.39 -40.92
N THR A 685 -10.57 21.09 -39.74
CA THR A 685 -11.56 21.90 -39.04
C THR A 685 -10.82 22.75 -38.03
N LYS A 686 -10.70 24.04 -38.31
CA LYS A 686 -10.03 24.98 -37.41
C LYS A 686 -10.73 25.07 -36.06
N ALA A 687 -9.98 25.36 -35.03
CA ALA A 687 -10.53 25.69 -33.72
C ALA A 687 -11.53 26.86 -33.84
N PRO A 688 -12.72 26.78 -33.24
CA PRO A 688 -13.68 27.89 -33.23
C PRO A 688 -13.08 29.15 -32.63
N ALA A 689 -13.46 30.33 -33.17
CA ALA A 689 -13.03 31.59 -32.58
C ALA A 689 -13.67 31.78 -31.20
N VAL A 690 -12.89 32.14 -30.20
CA VAL A 690 -13.34 32.43 -28.83
C VAL A 690 -12.93 33.84 -28.40
N ALA A 691 -13.65 34.39 -27.42
CA ALA A 691 -13.37 35.76 -26.95
C ALA A 691 -12.04 35.87 -26.20
N ASN A 692 -11.64 34.83 -25.49
CA ASN A 692 -10.40 34.75 -24.77
C ASN A 692 -10.06 33.27 -24.46
N TYR A 693 -8.87 33.03 -23.95
CA TYR A 693 -8.31 31.72 -23.60
C TYR A 693 -8.08 31.56 -22.07
N ASN A 694 -8.90 32.23 -21.25
CA ASN A 694 -8.70 32.25 -19.82
C ASN A 694 -8.90 30.85 -19.19
N ALA A 695 -9.86 30.08 -19.69
CA ALA A 695 -10.11 28.72 -19.18
C ALA A 695 -8.92 27.79 -19.40
N GLU A 696 -8.35 27.80 -20.59
CA GLU A 696 -7.16 27.01 -20.94
C GLU A 696 -5.94 27.46 -20.14
N ARG A 697 -5.75 28.78 -20.00
CA ARG A 697 -4.70 29.36 -19.19
C ARG A 697 -4.79 28.88 -17.74
N ASP A 698 -5.97 28.98 -17.15
CA ASP A 698 -6.19 28.62 -15.75
C ASP A 698 -6.05 27.10 -15.54
N GLN A 699 -6.46 26.29 -16.50
CA GLN A 699 -6.26 24.84 -16.50
C GLN A 699 -4.79 24.46 -16.61
N LEU A 700 -4.05 25.03 -17.56
CA LEU A 700 -2.62 24.81 -17.72
C LEU A 700 -1.86 25.22 -16.45
N LEU A 701 -2.17 26.41 -15.92
CA LEU A 701 -1.56 26.90 -14.69
C LEU A 701 -1.84 25.99 -13.48
N SER A 702 -3.08 25.53 -13.36
CA SER A 702 -3.46 24.56 -12.32
C SER A 702 -2.67 23.23 -12.45
N THR A 703 -2.55 22.73 -13.68
CA THR A 703 -1.78 21.51 -13.97
C THR A 703 -0.30 21.69 -13.64
N LEU A 704 0.31 22.80 -14.02
CA LEU A 704 1.68 23.13 -13.68
C LEU A 704 1.89 23.19 -12.16
N LYS A 705 0.99 23.88 -11.44
CA LYS A 705 1.08 24.05 -9.99
C LYS A 705 0.87 22.73 -9.23
N SER A 706 0.00 21.87 -9.68
CA SER A 706 -0.32 20.61 -9.01
C SER A 706 0.86 19.63 -8.95
N GLY A 707 1.77 19.69 -9.91
CA GLY A 707 2.96 18.81 -9.97
C GLY A 707 4.19 19.36 -9.23
N VAL A 708 4.15 20.62 -8.81
CA VAL A 708 5.35 21.35 -8.32
C VAL A 708 6.04 20.67 -7.14
N GLN A 709 5.27 20.30 -6.12
CA GLN A 709 5.87 19.74 -4.90
C GLN A 709 6.66 18.46 -5.19
N GLY A 710 6.06 17.52 -5.93
CA GLY A 710 6.72 16.27 -6.26
C GLY A 710 7.93 16.46 -7.18
N GLN A 711 7.78 17.30 -8.22
CA GLN A 711 8.83 17.53 -9.20
C GLN A 711 10.02 18.33 -8.61
N ALA A 712 9.73 19.35 -7.80
CA ALA A 712 10.77 20.14 -7.14
C ALA A 712 11.55 19.27 -6.14
N LEU A 713 10.85 18.49 -5.30
CA LEU A 713 11.50 17.58 -4.36
C LEU A 713 12.36 16.53 -5.08
N ALA A 714 11.86 15.93 -6.17
CA ALA A 714 12.63 14.99 -6.96
C ALA A 714 13.88 15.64 -7.58
N GLY A 715 13.73 16.88 -8.08
CA GLY A 715 14.86 17.67 -8.60
C GLY A 715 15.87 18.00 -7.52
N LEU A 716 15.43 18.39 -6.34
CA LEU A 716 16.31 18.69 -5.20
C LEU A 716 17.03 17.44 -4.70
N LYS A 717 16.35 16.29 -4.58
CA LYS A 717 16.98 15.01 -4.22
C LYS A 717 18.07 14.61 -5.24
N LYS A 718 17.81 14.83 -6.53
CA LYS A 718 18.81 14.59 -7.58
C LYS A 718 20.00 15.53 -7.48
N LYS A 719 19.77 16.83 -7.23
CA LYS A 719 20.81 17.86 -7.02
C LYS A 719 21.65 17.54 -5.76
N ALA A 720 20.99 16.99 -4.74
CA ALA A 720 21.61 16.64 -3.47
C ALA A 720 22.44 15.34 -3.52
N GLU A 721 22.38 14.59 -4.63
CA GLU A 721 23.10 13.32 -4.80
C GLU A 721 22.92 12.38 -3.61
N VAL A 722 21.66 12.17 -3.22
CA VAL A 722 21.30 11.37 -2.05
C VAL A 722 21.74 9.91 -2.22
N MET A 723 22.52 9.41 -1.26
CA MET A 723 22.96 8.02 -1.18
C MET A 723 22.38 7.37 0.08
N ASP A 724 21.62 6.28 -0.08
CA ASP A 724 21.10 5.49 1.03
C ASP A 724 21.95 4.23 1.25
N ASN A 725 22.78 4.25 2.27
CA ASN A 725 23.71 3.15 2.59
C ASN A 725 23.19 2.21 3.69
N ARG A 726 22.03 2.48 4.27
CA ARG A 726 21.49 1.74 5.42
C ARG A 726 21.37 0.23 5.19
N ARG A 727 20.93 -0.17 4.00
CA ARG A 727 20.78 -1.59 3.64
C ARG A 727 22.12 -2.27 3.43
N PHE A 728 23.11 -1.57 2.88
CA PHE A 728 24.46 -2.11 2.73
C PHE A 728 25.10 -2.37 4.09
N LEU A 729 24.99 -1.41 5.02
CA LEU A 729 25.47 -1.60 6.39
C LEU A 729 24.79 -2.77 7.09
N LYS A 730 23.46 -2.88 6.96
CA LYS A 730 22.69 -4.00 7.53
C LYS A 730 23.12 -5.35 6.95
N ALA A 731 23.41 -5.41 5.65
CA ALA A 731 23.92 -6.61 4.98
C ALA A 731 25.40 -6.92 5.33
N GLY A 732 26.05 -6.05 6.07
CA GLY A 732 27.48 -6.17 6.42
C GLY A 732 28.42 -5.81 5.27
N ILE A 733 27.96 -4.99 4.33
CA ILE A 733 28.72 -4.50 3.20
C ILE A 733 29.26 -3.11 3.58
N ARG A 734 30.58 -2.95 3.54
CA ARG A 734 31.26 -1.66 3.76
C ARG A 734 31.58 -1.03 2.40
N ARG A 735 31.40 0.27 2.30
CA ARG A 735 31.56 1.00 1.03
C ARG A 735 32.33 2.29 1.24
#